data_0ee3e254d6767f36bff3bdab0b2c54d7
#
_entry.id   0ee3e254d6767f36bff3bdab0b2c54d7
#
_cell.length_a   1.000
_cell.length_b   1.000
_cell.length_c   1.000
_cell.angle_alpha   90.00
_cell.angle_beta   90.00
_cell.angle_gamma   90.00
#
_symmetry.space_group_name_H-M   'P 1'
#
loop_
_entity.id
_entity.type
_entity.pdbx_description
1 polymer ?
#
loop_
_entity_poly.entity_id
_entity_poly.type
_entity_poly.pdbx_seq_one_letter_code
_entity_poly.pdbx_strand_id
1 'polypeptide(L)'
;MTARRVDIAGTRIDRRRPVRFQFDGEALSGFAGDTLASALLASGKMRLARSFKYGRPRGLIGAGPEEPNALVQMEEGAHTVPNIKATQAELYEGLKAGSTSGWPSLDFDLKAVIGSASRFMPAGFYSKTFKWPRSFWPAYEAVIRKFAGFGSAPTEADPDHYDHLYHHVDVLVVGGGAAGLLAALQAGRAGLKTVLLDEQCEFGGWLLSDPGANIDGRDRDGFLAATLAELAAMPHVTCLSRTTAFGLYQDNLVLAVELMQDHLPIGAREAHLPRQRQHKIRACHVVLATGAIERPLVFGNNDLPGVMTVSAGQTFLRRYGVRVGDTVVVTGTSDLIYDAANALAAAGAQVHVVDPRHNGFARRLEAGITVHQGFAVAEARGRSQVKAARLVKLHPDRDEVTGSGPTLRCDALLSSGGLSPTVHLFCHDGRRPTWDERVAAFVTPRQGREGVACVGAVTGAFDLQETLAQTTEAMQQVLRQLGAPALLAAPVCRSAPRQGARPMFRVPDGRPEGTGAKAFVDYQNDVTAADIELSIRENWQHIEHVKRFTALGFGTDQGKLSNVNGFVIAARALKRPVAEVSTTTYRPAYTPVSLGALAGTMEGETFDPVRTTAIHASHMARQAELEPVGNWMRPWYFPKKGEDLHAAVARECRAARTGVAVMDASTLGKIQIDGPDAREFLNRVYSNAWSQLAPGKCRYGLMLDENGMVMDDGVTACISDTQFYMTTTTGGAAKVLGWLERWHQTEWPELKVWMSSVTDHWSTVALVGPKSRQVLARLCSDIDLSPEKFKFMDWRAGTVAGLPCRVFRISFSGEVSYELNVESGYGQALWEAVMEAGADFDITPYGTESMHVLRAEKGFIIVGQDTDGSMTPHDLAMGWAVSTKKKYSFLGQRSLSRSDTARSDRKQLVGLMPEDPAQVLAEGA
;
A
#
# COMPACT_ATOMS: atom_id res chain seq x y z
N MET A 1 -29.42 -31.46 -5.94
CA MET A 1 -29.43 -30.02 -6.28
C MET A 1 -30.01 -29.31 -5.07
N THR A 2 -29.33 -28.26 -4.59
CA THR A 2 -29.88 -27.42 -3.54
C THR A 2 -31.09 -26.65 -4.05
N ALA A 3 -32.12 -26.45 -3.24
CA ALA A 3 -33.41 -25.87 -3.62
C ALA A 3 -33.35 -24.46 -4.27
N ARG A 4 -32.18 -23.80 -4.23
CA ARG A 4 -31.97 -22.44 -4.73
C ARG A 4 -31.26 -22.35 -6.09
N ARG A 5 -30.73 -23.48 -6.62
CA ARG A 5 -30.12 -23.47 -7.97
C ARG A 5 -31.20 -23.57 -9.04
N VAL A 6 -31.19 -22.65 -9.97
CA VAL A 6 -32.07 -22.63 -11.14
C VAL A 6 -31.24 -22.79 -12.42
N ASP A 7 -31.87 -23.43 -13.42
CA ASP A 7 -31.23 -23.60 -14.72
C ASP A 7 -31.63 -22.46 -15.65
N ILE A 8 -30.73 -21.54 -15.85
CA ILE A 8 -30.89 -20.42 -16.76
C ILE A 8 -29.68 -20.31 -17.69
N ALA A 9 -29.93 -19.92 -18.92
CA ALA A 9 -28.86 -19.72 -19.89
C ALA A 9 -27.95 -18.55 -19.54
N GLY A 10 -26.68 -18.62 -19.94
CA GLY A 10 -25.71 -17.55 -19.81
C GLY A 10 -25.12 -17.38 -18.40
N THR A 11 -25.25 -18.38 -17.53
CA THR A 11 -24.52 -18.43 -16.25
C THR A 11 -23.03 -18.64 -16.48
N ARG A 12 -22.21 -18.18 -15.52
CA ARG A 12 -20.73 -18.24 -15.57
C ARG A 12 -20.15 -19.45 -14.83
N ILE A 13 -20.98 -20.34 -14.33
CA ILE A 13 -20.57 -21.58 -13.67
C ILE A 13 -20.54 -22.74 -14.65
N ASP A 14 -19.59 -23.65 -14.51
CA ASP A 14 -19.55 -24.91 -15.24
C ASP A 14 -20.19 -26.03 -14.41
N ARG A 15 -21.44 -26.32 -14.66
CA ARG A 15 -22.22 -27.35 -13.94
C ARG A 15 -21.73 -28.78 -14.16
N ARG A 16 -20.85 -29.02 -15.14
CA ARG A 16 -20.22 -30.33 -15.38
C ARG A 16 -19.01 -30.55 -14.49
N ARG A 17 -18.57 -29.51 -13.79
CA ARG A 17 -17.42 -29.54 -12.87
C ARG A 17 -17.85 -29.18 -11.45
N PRO A 18 -18.44 -30.15 -10.70
CA PRO A 18 -18.76 -29.93 -9.30
C PRO A 18 -17.48 -29.76 -8.48
N VAL A 19 -17.55 -28.92 -7.45
CA VAL A 19 -16.44 -28.55 -6.56
C VAL A 19 -16.90 -28.79 -5.14
N ARG A 20 -16.11 -29.53 -4.35
CA ARG A 20 -16.36 -29.81 -2.92
C ARG A 20 -15.52 -28.89 -2.07
N PHE A 21 -16.12 -28.38 -1.01
CA PHE A 21 -15.47 -27.48 -0.07
C PHE A 21 -16.03 -27.66 1.34
N GLN A 22 -15.41 -27.02 2.33
CA GLN A 22 -15.90 -27.02 3.71
C GLN A 22 -16.17 -25.58 4.17
N PHE A 23 -17.25 -25.41 4.95
CA PHE A 23 -17.54 -24.14 5.61
C PHE A 23 -17.96 -24.41 7.06
N ASP A 24 -17.25 -23.83 8.03
CA ASP A 24 -17.42 -24.09 9.48
C ASP A 24 -17.44 -25.61 9.80
N GLY A 25 -16.60 -26.40 9.12
CA GLY A 25 -16.48 -27.84 9.27
C GLY A 25 -17.55 -28.66 8.54
N GLU A 26 -18.55 -28.03 7.92
CA GLU A 26 -19.59 -28.72 7.14
C GLU A 26 -19.14 -28.90 5.69
N ALA A 27 -19.24 -30.12 5.17
CA ALA A 27 -18.94 -30.44 3.78
C ALA A 27 -20.08 -29.97 2.85
N LEU A 28 -19.76 -29.15 1.88
CA LEU A 28 -20.67 -28.53 0.93
C LEU A 28 -20.16 -28.72 -0.51
N SER A 29 -21.01 -28.40 -1.48
CA SER A 29 -20.65 -28.48 -2.91
C SER A 29 -21.16 -27.26 -3.69
N GLY A 30 -20.37 -26.82 -4.66
CA GLY A 30 -20.69 -25.81 -5.68
C GLY A 30 -20.25 -26.30 -7.06
N PHE A 31 -19.96 -25.35 -7.95
CA PHE A 31 -19.48 -25.60 -9.29
C PHE A 31 -18.25 -24.74 -9.60
N ALA A 32 -17.43 -25.15 -10.54
CA ALA A 32 -16.36 -24.30 -11.06
C ALA A 32 -16.95 -23.00 -11.63
N GLY A 33 -16.35 -21.86 -11.26
CA GLY A 33 -16.86 -20.53 -11.56
C GLY A 33 -17.76 -19.92 -10.47
N ASP A 34 -18.11 -20.67 -9.41
CA ASP A 34 -18.74 -20.09 -8.23
C ASP A 34 -17.74 -19.25 -7.44
N THR A 35 -18.27 -18.24 -6.73
CA THR A 35 -17.61 -17.72 -5.54
C THR A 35 -18.03 -18.52 -4.32
N LEU A 36 -17.27 -18.44 -3.23
CA LEU A 36 -17.67 -19.04 -1.96
C LEU A 36 -19.07 -18.56 -1.54
N ALA A 37 -19.33 -17.25 -1.68
CA ALA A 37 -20.65 -16.66 -1.36
C ALA A 37 -21.79 -17.26 -2.19
N SER A 38 -21.62 -17.41 -3.51
CA SER A 38 -22.67 -17.98 -4.37
C SER A 38 -22.93 -19.44 -4.05
N ALA A 39 -21.90 -20.22 -3.75
CA ALA A 39 -22.04 -21.62 -3.35
C ALA A 39 -22.73 -21.78 -1.98
N LEU A 40 -22.38 -20.93 -1.01
CA LEU A 40 -23.03 -20.89 0.30
C LEU A 40 -24.51 -20.52 0.20
N LEU A 41 -24.83 -19.46 -0.58
CA LEU A 41 -26.20 -19.04 -0.81
C LEU A 41 -27.03 -20.16 -1.52
N ALA A 42 -26.43 -20.80 -2.52
CA ALA A 42 -27.02 -21.95 -3.20
C ALA A 42 -27.31 -23.11 -2.25
N SER A 43 -26.47 -23.34 -1.26
CA SER A 43 -26.63 -24.36 -0.22
C SER A 43 -27.62 -23.94 0.88
N GLY A 44 -28.25 -22.77 0.77
CA GLY A 44 -29.23 -22.25 1.73
C GLY A 44 -28.64 -21.56 2.97
N LYS A 45 -27.33 -21.31 2.98
CA LYS A 45 -26.67 -20.60 4.08
C LYS A 45 -26.93 -19.09 3.95
N MET A 46 -27.95 -18.62 4.66
CA MET A 46 -28.34 -17.19 4.64
C MET A 46 -27.58 -16.36 5.69
N ARG A 47 -27.15 -16.97 6.78
CA ARG A 47 -26.40 -16.32 7.85
C ARG A 47 -24.93 -16.66 7.69
N LEU A 48 -24.09 -15.65 7.46
CA LEU A 48 -22.66 -15.82 7.24
C LEU A 48 -21.81 -15.09 8.28
N ALA A 49 -22.41 -14.19 9.07
CA ALA A 49 -21.70 -13.44 10.09
C ALA A 49 -22.62 -13.03 11.24
N ARG A 50 -22.01 -12.48 12.27
CA ARG A 50 -22.64 -11.74 13.37
C ARG A 50 -22.10 -10.33 13.43
N SER A 51 -22.99 -9.38 13.73
CA SER A 51 -22.59 -7.99 13.86
C SER A 51 -21.69 -7.76 15.07
N PHE A 52 -20.73 -6.89 14.91
CA PHE A 52 -19.70 -6.58 15.90
C PHE A 52 -20.27 -6.03 17.23
N LYS A 53 -21.10 -4.99 17.13
CA LYS A 53 -21.58 -4.24 18.30
C LYS A 53 -22.82 -4.85 18.94
N TYR A 54 -23.69 -5.45 18.13
CA TYR A 54 -25.00 -5.89 18.57
C TYR A 54 -25.23 -7.40 18.55
N GLY A 55 -24.25 -8.19 18.01
CA GLY A 55 -24.39 -9.63 17.89
C GLY A 55 -25.54 -10.09 16.97
N ARG A 56 -26.05 -9.18 16.11
CA ARG A 56 -27.17 -9.46 15.20
C ARG A 56 -26.75 -10.41 14.07
N PRO A 57 -27.65 -11.28 13.61
CA PRO A 57 -27.35 -12.09 12.43
C PRO A 57 -27.12 -11.22 11.20
N ARG A 58 -26.12 -11.56 10.40
CA ARG A 58 -25.75 -10.89 9.16
C ARG A 58 -25.73 -11.89 8.00
N GLY A 59 -26.16 -11.45 6.82
CA GLY A 59 -26.08 -12.19 5.56
C GLY A 59 -25.37 -11.37 4.50
N LEU A 60 -25.43 -11.84 3.26
CA LEU A 60 -24.92 -11.11 2.09
C LEU A 60 -25.77 -9.87 1.82
N ILE A 61 -25.11 -8.74 1.61
CA ILE A 61 -25.71 -7.49 1.15
C ILE A 61 -25.33 -7.23 -0.32
N GLY A 62 -24.05 -7.44 -0.65
CA GLY A 62 -23.46 -7.30 -1.98
C GLY A 62 -23.12 -8.63 -2.62
N ALA A 63 -22.63 -8.60 -3.86
CA ALA A 63 -22.13 -9.78 -4.58
C ALA A 63 -20.70 -9.62 -5.09
N GLY A 64 -20.02 -8.55 -4.72
CA GLY A 64 -18.66 -8.19 -5.12
C GLY A 64 -17.82 -7.61 -3.97
N PRO A 65 -16.86 -6.73 -4.29
CA PRO A 65 -15.97 -6.14 -3.30
C PRO A 65 -16.67 -5.21 -2.28
N GLU A 66 -17.90 -4.84 -2.55
CA GLU A 66 -18.74 -4.03 -1.67
C GLU A 66 -19.33 -4.82 -0.49
N GLU A 67 -19.25 -6.16 -0.47
CA GLU A 67 -19.82 -6.98 0.60
C GLU A 67 -19.18 -6.66 1.96
N PRO A 68 -19.98 -6.20 2.98
CA PRO A 68 -19.42 -5.77 4.25
C PRO A 68 -19.38 -6.87 5.33
N ASN A 69 -20.23 -7.90 5.24
CA ASN A 69 -20.49 -8.83 6.34
C ASN A 69 -19.78 -10.18 6.19
N ALA A 70 -19.70 -10.71 4.96
CA ALA A 70 -19.24 -12.07 4.71
C ALA A 70 -17.71 -12.15 4.66
N LEU A 71 -17.07 -11.74 5.76
CA LEU A 71 -15.64 -11.96 5.98
C LEU A 71 -15.43 -13.39 6.46
N VAL A 72 -14.53 -14.11 5.81
CA VAL A 72 -14.19 -15.49 6.10
C VAL A 72 -12.70 -15.63 6.33
N GLN A 73 -12.33 -16.64 7.08
CA GLN A 73 -10.98 -17.16 7.16
C GLN A 73 -10.87 -18.35 6.23
N MET A 74 -9.90 -18.31 5.32
CA MET A 74 -9.63 -19.40 4.38
C MET A 74 -8.41 -20.17 4.81
N GLU A 75 -8.42 -21.48 4.56
CA GLU A 75 -7.37 -22.45 4.81
C GLU A 75 -6.95 -22.56 6.29
N GLU A 76 -5.98 -23.39 6.56
CA GLU A 76 -5.50 -23.73 7.90
C GLU A 76 -3.97 -23.71 7.97
N GLY A 77 -3.43 -23.61 9.20
CA GLY A 77 -1.99 -23.61 9.46
C GLY A 77 -1.28 -22.43 8.80
N ALA A 78 -0.15 -22.69 8.18
CA ALA A 78 0.67 -21.68 7.48
C ALA A 78 -0.05 -21.02 6.29
N HIS A 79 -1.01 -21.72 5.67
CA HIS A 79 -1.76 -21.19 4.53
C HIS A 79 -3.01 -20.38 4.92
N THR A 80 -3.22 -20.14 6.21
CA THR A 80 -4.37 -19.37 6.69
C THR A 80 -4.40 -17.95 6.14
N VAL A 81 -5.54 -17.57 5.53
CA VAL A 81 -5.77 -16.20 5.06
C VAL A 81 -7.02 -15.64 5.73
N PRO A 82 -6.87 -14.69 6.67
CA PRO A 82 -8.01 -14.10 7.36
C PRO A 82 -8.65 -12.97 6.55
N ASN A 83 -9.92 -12.67 6.87
CA ASN A 83 -10.66 -11.49 6.42
C ASN A 83 -10.87 -11.38 4.91
N ILE A 84 -10.98 -12.52 4.23
CA ILE A 84 -11.32 -12.53 2.81
C ILE A 84 -12.83 -12.37 2.65
N LYS A 85 -13.27 -11.60 1.69
CA LYS A 85 -14.69 -11.49 1.34
C LYS A 85 -15.14 -12.73 0.57
N ALA A 86 -16.13 -13.44 1.08
CA ALA A 86 -16.65 -14.65 0.43
C ALA A 86 -17.15 -14.42 -0.99
N THR A 87 -17.52 -13.18 -1.33
CA THR A 87 -17.94 -12.75 -2.66
C THR A 87 -16.78 -12.58 -3.64
N GLN A 88 -15.55 -12.47 -3.16
CA GLN A 88 -14.34 -12.35 -3.97
C GLN A 88 -13.50 -13.64 -3.96
N ALA A 89 -13.77 -14.55 -3.02
CA ALA A 89 -13.13 -15.86 -2.96
C ALA A 89 -13.69 -16.77 -4.05
N GLU A 90 -12.88 -17.13 -5.04
CA GLU A 90 -13.24 -18.14 -6.06
C GLU A 90 -13.25 -19.53 -5.43
N LEU A 91 -14.22 -20.34 -5.82
CA LEU A 91 -14.38 -21.69 -5.28
C LEU A 91 -13.46 -22.68 -5.98
N TYR A 92 -12.68 -23.43 -5.23
CA TYR A 92 -11.85 -24.52 -5.73
C TYR A 92 -12.00 -25.81 -4.90
N GLU A 93 -11.61 -26.94 -5.48
CA GLU A 93 -11.74 -28.25 -4.83
C GLU A 93 -10.91 -28.33 -3.55
N GLY A 94 -11.56 -28.72 -2.47
CA GLY A 94 -10.93 -28.87 -1.16
C GLY A 94 -10.77 -27.58 -0.35
N LEU A 95 -11.30 -26.43 -0.82
CA LEU A 95 -11.28 -25.18 -0.06
C LEU A 95 -11.85 -25.37 1.33
N LYS A 96 -11.12 -24.94 2.35
CA LYS A 96 -11.58 -24.85 3.72
C LYS A 96 -11.83 -23.39 4.06
N ALA A 97 -13.02 -23.07 4.53
CA ALA A 97 -13.37 -21.73 4.95
C ALA A 97 -14.16 -21.76 6.27
N GLY A 98 -14.02 -20.72 7.05
CA GLY A 98 -14.74 -20.55 8.30
C GLY A 98 -15.22 -19.12 8.50
N SER A 99 -16.30 -18.96 9.25
CA SER A 99 -16.79 -17.67 9.68
C SER A 99 -15.82 -17.04 10.69
N THR A 100 -15.66 -15.72 10.61
CA THR A 100 -14.79 -14.96 11.53
C THR A 100 -15.53 -14.48 12.79
N SER A 101 -16.83 -14.65 12.84
CA SER A 101 -17.70 -14.15 13.92
C SER A 101 -18.63 -15.25 14.45
N GLY A 102 -19.18 -15.04 15.65
CA GLY A 102 -19.99 -16.03 16.36
C GLY A 102 -19.15 -16.97 17.23
N TRP A 103 -19.66 -17.28 18.45
CA TRP A 103 -19.00 -18.25 19.33
C TRP A 103 -20.05 -18.96 20.22
N PRO A 104 -20.06 -20.29 20.28
CA PRO A 104 -19.18 -21.24 19.59
C PRO A 104 -19.50 -21.45 18.11
N SER A 105 -20.64 -20.98 17.60
CA SER A 105 -21.01 -21.06 16.18
C SER A 105 -21.89 -19.88 15.74
N LEU A 106 -22.06 -19.70 14.41
CA LEU A 106 -23.00 -18.71 13.88
C LEU A 106 -24.45 -18.93 14.32
N ASP A 107 -24.85 -20.19 14.48
CA ASP A 107 -26.23 -20.56 14.85
C ASP A 107 -26.47 -20.40 16.33
N PHE A 108 -25.54 -20.78 17.17
CA PHE A 108 -25.58 -20.65 18.61
C PHE A 108 -24.44 -19.76 19.07
N ASP A 109 -24.74 -18.45 19.18
CA ASP A 109 -23.74 -17.44 19.56
C ASP A 109 -24.02 -16.90 20.96
N LEU A 110 -23.19 -17.27 21.92
CA LEU A 110 -23.27 -16.73 23.29
C LEU A 110 -22.93 -15.25 23.36
N LYS A 111 -22.14 -14.73 22.44
CA LYS A 111 -21.82 -13.31 22.36
C LYS A 111 -23.06 -12.46 22.00
N ALA A 112 -24.08 -13.04 21.37
CA ALA A 112 -25.33 -12.36 21.03
C ALA A 112 -26.09 -11.82 22.25
N VAL A 113 -25.80 -12.30 23.47
CA VAL A 113 -26.36 -11.76 24.74
C VAL A 113 -25.99 -10.29 24.91
N ILE A 114 -24.85 -9.83 24.38
CA ILE A 114 -24.44 -8.42 24.37
C ILE A 114 -25.46 -7.55 23.64
N GLY A 115 -26.16 -8.10 22.65
CA GLY A 115 -27.26 -7.41 21.96
C GLY A 115 -28.37 -6.92 22.90
N SER A 116 -28.57 -7.57 24.05
CA SER A 116 -29.52 -7.14 25.08
C SER A 116 -29.09 -5.86 25.76
N ALA A 117 -27.79 -5.59 25.82
CA ALA A 117 -27.21 -4.35 26.36
C ALA A 117 -27.02 -3.25 25.28
N SER A 118 -27.55 -3.46 24.09
CA SER A 118 -27.31 -2.57 22.92
C SER A 118 -27.73 -1.10 23.16
N ARG A 119 -28.73 -0.87 24.01
CA ARG A 119 -29.15 0.50 24.39
C ARG A 119 -28.09 1.29 25.17
N PHE A 120 -27.11 0.60 25.78
CA PHE A 120 -26.00 1.19 26.50
C PHE A 120 -24.74 1.38 25.66
N MET A 121 -24.80 1.06 24.37
CA MET A 121 -23.69 1.19 23.42
C MET A 121 -24.02 2.19 22.29
N PRO A 122 -24.23 3.49 22.62
CA PRO A 122 -24.44 4.52 21.60
C PRO A 122 -23.14 4.78 20.83
N ALA A 123 -23.21 5.60 19.79
CA ALA A 123 -22.02 6.09 19.11
C ALA A 123 -21.04 6.74 20.10
N GLY A 124 -19.74 6.57 19.87
CA GLY A 124 -18.69 7.08 20.74
C GLY A 124 -18.49 6.30 22.06
N PHE A 125 -19.17 5.17 22.26
CA PHE A 125 -19.07 4.43 23.53
C PHE A 125 -17.62 3.97 23.83
N TYR A 126 -16.81 3.64 22.85
CA TYR A 126 -15.38 3.32 23.00
C TYR A 126 -14.62 4.45 23.72
N SER A 127 -14.89 5.68 23.31
CA SER A 127 -14.26 6.85 23.90
C SER A 127 -14.82 7.21 25.27
N LYS A 128 -16.00 6.71 25.64
CA LYS A 128 -16.69 7.04 26.89
C LYS A 128 -16.55 5.94 27.95
N THR A 129 -16.56 4.67 27.56
CA THR A 129 -16.72 3.53 28.48
C THR A 129 -15.40 2.88 28.91
N PHE A 130 -14.39 2.83 28.04
CA PHE A 130 -13.11 2.12 28.29
C PHE A 130 -11.96 3.03 28.66
N LYS A 131 -12.20 4.25 29.14
CA LYS A 131 -11.17 5.21 29.54
C LYS A 131 -10.54 4.94 30.88
N TRP A 132 -11.25 4.27 31.79
CA TRP A 132 -10.84 4.12 33.18
C TRP A 132 -11.12 2.71 33.69
N PRO A 133 -10.18 2.09 34.49
CA PRO A 133 -8.80 2.53 34.70
C PRO A 133 -7.93 2.34 33.45
N ARG A 134 -7.02 3.27 33.23
CA ARG A 134 -6.14 3.24 32.04
C ARG A 134 -5.27 1.96 31.94
N SER A 135 -4.85 1.41 33.08
CA SER A 135 -4.06 0.18 33.22
C SER A 135 -4.79 -1.06 32.70
N PHE A 136 -6.14 -1.04 32.61
CA PHE A 136 -6.95 -2.16 32.11
C PHE A 136 -7.14 -2.15 30.59
N TRP A 137 -6.62 -1.13 29.90
CA TRP A 137 -6.76 -1.03 28.44
C TRP A 137 -6.31 -2.31 27.69
N PRO A 138 -5.16 -2.95 28.01
CA PRO A 138 -4.77 -4.19 27.32
C PRO A 138 -5.81 -5.32 27.47
N ALA A 139 -6.44 -5.42 28.63
CA ALA A 139 -7.50 -6.40 28.87
C ALA A 139 -8.78 -6.06 28.10
N TYR A 140 -9.16 -4.79 28.09
CA TYR A 140 -10.32 -4.33 27.31
C TYR A 140 -10.10 -4.56 25.82
N GLU A 141 -8.91 -4.22 25.31
CA GLU A 141 -8.55 -4.38 23.90
C GLU A 141 -8.57 -5.85 23.49
N ALA A 142 -8.00 -6.76 24.30
CA ALA A 142 -7.99 -8.19 24.02
C ALA A 142 -9.41 -8.77 23.92
N VAL A 143 -10.34 -8.28 24.76
CA VAL A 143 -11.74 -8.67 24.69
C VAL A 143 -12.40 -8.10 23.45
N ILE A 144 -12.24 -6.79 23.19
CA ILE A 144 -12.81 -6.12 22.02
C ILE A 144 -12.34 -6.77 20.73
N ARG A 145 -11.06 -7.11 20.63
CA ARG A 145 -10.47 -7.80 19.47
C ARG A 145 -11.16 -9.13 19.18
N LYS A 146 -11.40 -9.96 20.21
CA LYS A 146 -12.12 -11.22 20.08
C LYS A 146 -13.57 -11.06 19.61
N PHE A 147 -14.17 -9.90 19.90
CA PHE A 147 -15.54 -9.59 19.49
C PHE A 147 -15.62 -8.91 18.13
N ALA A 148 -14.51 -8.37 17.61
CA ALA A 148 -14.50 -7.58 16.40
C ALA A 148 -14.90 -8.34 15.12
N GLY A 149 -14.98 -9.67 15.17
CA GLY A 149 -15.41 -10.47 14.02
C GLY A 149 -14.37 -10.52 12.89
N PHE A 150 -13.10 -10.32 13.24
CA PHE A 150 -11.97 -10.53 12.33
C PHE A 150 -11.32 -11.89 12.58
N GLY A 151 -10.78 -12.49 11.51
CA GLY A 151 -10.02 -13.72 11.58
C GLY A 151 -8.67 -13.53 12.31
N SER A 152 -7.98 -14.64 12.52
CA SER A 152 -6.66 -14.68 13.15
C SER A 152 -5.57 -14.84 12.09
N ALA A 153 -4.48 -14.09 12.23
CA ALA A 153 -3.29 -14.30 11.40
C ALA A 153 -2.69 -15.69 11.67
N PRO A 154 -2.02 -16.33 10.70
CA PRO A 154 -1.26 -17.54 10.92
C PRO A 154 -0.16 -17.32 11.95
N THR A 155 0.20 -18.36 12.69
CA THR A 155 1.30 -18.37 13.66
C THR A 155 2.53 -19.08 13.11
N GLU A 156 2.39 -19.73 11.97
CA GLU A 156 3.45 -20.40 11.24
C GLU A 156 4.00 -19.47 10.15
N ALA A 157 5.23 -19.71 9.70
CA ALA A 157 5.83 -18.95 8.61
C ALA A 157 5.01 -19.13 7.32
N ASP A 158 4.87 -18.06 6.56
CA ASP A 158 4.20 -18.08 5.26
C ASP A 158 5.04 -18.90 4.27
N PRO A 159 4.51 -19.99 3.68
CA PRO A 159 5.23 -20.80 2.71
C PRO A 159 5.17 -20.25 1.30
N ASP A 160 4.28 -19.29 1.04
CA ASP A 160 4.12 -18.67 -0.26
C ASP A 160 5.19 -17.59 -0.48
N HIS A 161 5.51 -17.28 -1.72
CA HIS A 161 6.37 -16.16 -2.05
C HIS A 161 5.64 -15.14 -2.92
N TYR A 162 6.22 -13.95 -3.01
CA TYR A 162 5.64 -12.77 -3.63
C TYR A 162 6.71 -12.05 -4.44
N ASP A 163 6.29 -11.33 -5.49
CA ASP A 163 7.21 -10.53 -6.28
C ASP A 163 6.61 -9.20 -6.71
N HIS A 164 7.45 -8.35 -7.29
CA HIS A 164 7.09 -7.06 -7.83
C HIS A 164 7.47 -6.97 -9.31
N LEU A 165 6.53 -6.51 -10.14
CA LEU A 165 6.80 -6.16 -11.53
C LEU A 165 6.64 -4.66 -11.78
N TYR A 166 7.53 -4.13 -12.60
CA TYR A 166 7.55 -2.72 -13.00
C TYR A 166 7.12 -2.60 -14.46
N HIS A 167 6.16 -1.72 -14.71
CA HIS A 167 5.65 -1.46 -16.06
C HIS A 167 5.78 0.02 -16.40
N HIS A 168 6.19 0.29 -17.64
CA HIS A 168 6.10 1.59 -18.27
C HIS A 168 5.21 1.45 -19.49
N VAL A 169 4.08 2.17 -19.51
CA VAL A 169 3.04 2.02 -20.52
C VAL A 169 2.51 3.37 -20.98
N ASP A 170 2.00 3.44 -22.20
CA ASP A 170 1.38 4.65 -22.71
C ASP A 170 0.02 4.87 -22.05
N VAL A 171 -0.78 3.80 -21.95
CA VAL A 171 -2.12 3.86 -21.36
C VAL A 171 -2.31 2.73 -20.34
N LEU A 172 -2.73 3.10 -19.13
CA LEU A 172 -3.27 2.17 -18.15
C LEU A 172 -4.77 2.35 -18.02
N VAL A 173 -5.54 1.29 -18.20
CA VAL A 173 -6.98 1.27 -17.98
C VAL A 173 -7.31 0.49 -16.72
N VAL A 174 -7.98 1.14 -15.75
CA VAL A 174 -8.38 0.53 -14.48
C VAL A 174 -9.88 0.26 -14.48
N GLY A 175 -10.26 -1.00 -14.50
CA GLY A 175 -11.62 -1.52 -14.58
C GLY A 175 -11.96 -2.06 -15.97
N GLY A 176 -12.31 -3.33 -16.03
CA GLY A 176 -12.59 -4.08 -17.27
C GLY A 176 -14.07 -4.21 -17.61
N GLY A 177 -14.89 -3.24 -17.22
CA GLY A 177 -16.28 -3.14 -17.66
C GLY A 177 -16.40 -2.61 -19.11
N ALA A 178 -17.63 -2.30 -19.57
CA ALA A 178 -17.87 -1.81 -20.93
C ALA A 178 -16.99 -0.61 -21.31
N ALA A 179 -16.86 0.37 -20.42
CA ALA A 179 -16.01 1.55 -20.62
C ALA A 179 -14.54 1.17 -20.76
N GLY A 180 -14.02 0.37 -19.83
CA GLY A 180 -12.60 0.01 -19.81
C GLY A 180 -12.21 -0.90 -20.97
N LEU A 181 -13.04 -1.88 -21.32
CA LEU A 181 -12.83 -2.71 -22.51
C LEU A 181 -12.75 -1.86 -23.79
N LEU A 182 -13.69 -0.91 -23.96
CA LEU A 182 -13.67 0.00 -25.10
C LEU A 182 -12.42 0.89 -25.09
N ALA A 183 -12.06 1.45 -23.95
CA ALA A 183 -10.86 2.30 -23.81
C ALA A 183 -9.58 1.53 -24.17
N ALA A 184 -9.42 0.32 -23.63
CA ALA A 184 -8.26 -0.54 -23.93
C ALA A 184 -8.22 -0.93 -25.42
N LEU A 185 -9.36 -1.27 -26.00
CA LEU A 185 -9.48 -1.61 -27.43
C LEU A 185 -9.08 -0.42 -28.32
N GLN A 186 -9.54 0.77 -28.01
CA GLN A 186 -9.21 1.99 -28.76
C GLN A 186 -7.73 2.37 -28.63
N ALA A 187 -7.14 2.24 -27.45
CA ALA A 187 -5.72 2.46 -27.22
C ALA A 187 -4.87 1.41 -27.96
N GLY A 188 -5.25 0.13 -27.88
CA GLY A 188 -4.57 -0.94 -28.58
C GLY A 188 -4.62 -0.80 -30.10
N ARG A 189 -5.79 -0.47 -30.67
CA ARG A 189 -5.92 -0.17 -32.11
C ARG A 189 -5.08 1.00 -32.59
N ALA A 190 -4.80 1.94 -31.70
CA ALA A 190 -3.90 3.06 -31.98
C ALA A 190 -2.40 2.68 -31.86
N GLY A 191 -2.07 1.44 -31.54
CA GLY A 191 -0.70 0.94 -31.39
C GLY A 191 -0.01 1.29 -30.09
N LEU A 192 -0.75 1.77 -29.09
CA LEU A 192 -0.20 2.20 -27.80
C LEU A 192 0.03 1.01 -26.87
N LYS A 193 1.16 1.00 -26.17
CA LYS A 193 1.44 0.03 -25.12
C LYS A 193 0.44 0.19 -23.99
N THR A 194 -0.46 -0.77 -23.85
CA THR A 194 -1.64 -0.66 -22.98
C THR A 194 -1.69 -1.79 -21.95
N VAL A 195 -2.03 -1.43 -20.70
CA VAL A 195 -2.42 -2.41 -19.68
C VAL A 195 -3.88 -2.16 -19.31
N LEU A 196 -4.69 -3.21 -19.34
CA LEU A 196 -6.05 -3.25 -18.80
C LEU A 196 -6.05 -4.15 -17.58
N LEU A 197 -6.54 -3.66 -16.44
CA LEU A 197 -6.68 -4.47 -15.23
C LEU A 197 -8.09 -4.44 -14.66
N ASP A 198 -8.51 -5.56 -14.05
CA ASP A 198 -9.78 -5.68 -13.33
C ASP A 198 -9.62 -6.59 -12.10
N GLU A 199 -10.28 -6.24 -11.00
CA GLU A 199 -10.26 -7.01 -9.76
C GLU A 199 -11.01 -8.36 -9.85
N GLN A 200 -11.90 -8.53 -10.82
CA GLN A 200 -12.66 -9.76 -11.02
C GLN A 200 -11.85 -10.77 -11.85
N CYS A 201 -12.21 -12.03 -11.69
CA CYS A 201 -11.61 -13.12 -12.48
C CYS A 201 -11.98 -13.06 -13.98
N GLU A 202 -13.02 -12.31 -14.33
CA GLU A 202 -13.58 -12.21 -15.68
C GLU A 202 -13.85 -10.75 -16.02
N PHE A 203 -13.40 -10.32 -17.21
CA PHE A 203 -13.73 -9.00 -17.75
C PHE A 203 -15.18 -8.90 -18.19
N GLY A 204 -15.76 -7.71 -18.12
CA GLY A 204 -17.12 -7.43 -18.52
C GLY A 204 -17.90 -6.58 -17.50
N GLY A 205 -17.49 -6.62 -16.24
CA GLY A 205 -18.10 -5.82 -15.16
C GLY A 205 -19.62 -6.04 -15.09
N TRP A 206 -20.41 -4.97 -15.15
CA TRP A 206 -21.86 -5.04 -15.11
C TRP A 206 -22.49 -5.78 -16.30
N LEU A 207 -21.86 -5.79 -17.48
CA LEU A 207 -22.33 -6.54 -18.64
C LEU A 207 -22.54 -8.02 -18.31
N LEU A 208 -21.72 -8.60 -17.44
CA LEU A 208 -21.84 -10.01 -17.05
C LEU A 208 -23.20 -10.34 -16.39
N SER A 209 -23.90 -9.34 -15.87
CA SER A 209 -25.23 -9.47 -15.24
C SER A 209 -26.37 -8.88 -16.10
N ASP A 210 -26.07 -8.28 -17.25
CA ASP A 210 -27.05 -7.67 -18.18
C ASP A 210 -27.17 -8.44 -19.48
N PRO A 211 -28.09 -9.42 -19.59
CA PRO A 211 -28.27 -10.20 -20.78
C PRO A 211 -28.94 -9.43 -21.93
N GLY A 212 -29.53 -8.27 -21.65
CA GLY A 212 -30.21 -7.43 -22.61
C GLY A 212 -29.32 -6.46 -23.38
N ALA A 213 -28.02 -6.36 -23.01
CA ALA A 213 -27.11 -5.50 -23.70
C ALA A 213 -26.88 -5.92 -25.14
N ASN A 214 -27.03 -4.97 -26.07
CA ASN A 214 -26.72 -5.14 -27.49
C ASN A 214 -25.84 -4.00 -27.93
N ILE A 215 -24.62 -4.33 -28.36
CA ILE A 215 -23.57 -3.36 -28.74
C ILE A 215 -23.14 -3.67 -30.18
N ASP A 216 -23.30 -2.75 -31.08
CA ASP A 216 -23.06 -2.89 -32.54
C ASP A 216 -23.72 -4.14 -33.14
N GLY A 217 -24.98 -4.42 -32.71
CA GLY A 217 -25.75 -5.57 -33.19
C GLY A 217 -25.36 -6.91 -32.59
N ARG A 218 -24.35 -6.96 -31.71
CA ARG A 218 -23.92 -8.15 -30.98
C ARG A 218 -24.59 -8.19 -29.60
N ASP A 219 -24.99 -9.36 -29.17
CA ASP A 219 -25.35 -9.55 -27.77
C ASP A 219 -24.14 -9.39 -26.83
N ARG A 220 -24.40 -9.38 -25.54
CA ARG A 220 -23.39 -9.26 -24.49
C ARG A 220 -22.19 -10.20 -24.67
N ASP A 221 -22.46 -11.49 -24.84
CA ASP A 221 -21.42 -12.53 -24.90
C ASP A 221 -20.63 -12.44 -26.21
N GLY A 222 -21.28 -12.14 -27.32
CA GLY A 222 -20.63 -11.90 -28.59
C GLY A 222 -19.74 -10.65 -28.60
N PHE A 223 -20.18 -9.58 -27.95
CA PHE A 223 -19.34 -8.37 -27.77
C PHE A 223 -18.13 -8.64 -26.92
N LEU A 224 -18.30 -9.28 -25.75
CA LEU A 224 -17.20 -9.60 -24.85
C LEU A 224 -16.18 -10.53 -25.51
N ALA A 225 -16.65 -11.61 -26.13
CA ALA A 225 -15.77 -12.57 -26.82
C ALA A 225 -14.95 -11.91 -27.94
N ALA A 226 -15.60 -11.11 -28.78
CA ALA A 226 -14.92 -10.42 -29.87
C ALA A 226 -13.90 -9.39 -29.39
N THR A 227 -14.25 -8.60 -28.36
CA THR A 227 -13.38 -7.58 -27.80
C THR A 227 -12.16 -8.20 -27.13
N LEU A 228 -12.34 -9.23 -26.31
CA LEU A 228 -11.24 -9.91 -25.64
C LEU A 228 -10.33 -10.66 -26.62
N ALA A 229 -10.89 -11.28 -27.65
CA ALA A 229 -10.10 -11.92 -28.71
C ALA A 229 -9.24 -10.90 -29.47
N GLU A 230 -9.79 -9.73 -29.77
CA GLU A 230 -9.04 -8.66 -30.45
C GLU A 230 -7.94 -8.10 -29.55
N LEU A 231 -8.21 -7.84 -28.27
CA LEU A 231 -7.19 -7.40 -27.30
C LEU A 231 -6.07 -8.43 -27.15
N ALA A 232 -6.40 -9.71 -27.05
CA ALA A 232 -5.43 -10.80 -26.94
C ALA A 232 -4.55 -10.96 -28.17
N ALA A 233 -5.02 -10.56 -29.37
CA ALA A 233 -4.26 -10.58 -30.61
C ALA A 233 -3.24 -9.42 -30.72
N MET A 234 -3.29 -8.43 -29.85
CA MET A 234 -2.41 -7.27 -29.85
C MET A 234 -1.22 -7.48 -28.88
N PRO A 235 0.02 -7.71 -29.36
CA PRO A 235 1.15 -8.04 -28.49
C PRO A 235 1.59 -6.89 -27.54
N HIS A 236 1.17 -5.67 -27.82
CA HIS A 236 1.43 -4.48 -27.00
C HIS A 236 0.31 -4.19 -25.99
N VAL A 237 -0.70 -5.04 -25.91
CA VAL A 237 -1.79 -4.94 -24.91
C VAL A 237 -1.69 -6.10 -23.92
N THR A 238 -1.70 -5.78 -22.64
CA THR A 238 -1.71 -6.74 -21.55
C THR A 238 -3.01 -6.62 -20.76
N CYS A 239 -3.73 -7.72 -20.62
CA CYS A 239 -4.96 -7.79 -19.84
C CYS A 239 -4.72 -8.58 -18.55
N LEU A 240 -4.90 -7.95 -17.38
CA LEU A 240 -4.71 -8.53 -16.06
C LEU A 240 -6.05 -8.64 -15.34
N SER A 241 -6.61 -9.83 -15.26
CA SER A 241 -7.76 -10.13 -14.40
C SER A 241 -7.28 -10.42 -12.97
N ARG A 242 -8.19 -10.51 -11.98
CA ARG A 242 -7.85 -10.70 -10.55
C ARG A 242 -6.84 -9.69 -10.03
N THR A 243 -6.81 -8.50 -10.64
CA THR A 243 -5.81 -7.48 -10.37
C THR A 243 -6.48 -6.21 -9.86
N THR A 244 -6.27 -5.91 -8.59
CA THR A 244 -6.88 -4.77 -7.91
C THR A 244 -5.91 -3.60 -7.85
N ALA A 245 -6.24 -2.48 -8.50
CA ALA A 245 -5.54 -1.21 -8.28
C ALA A 245 -5.90 -0.66 -6.89
N PHE A 246 -4.93 -0.55 -6.00
CA PHE A 246 -5.18 -0.10 -4.64
C PHE A 246 -4.64 1.31 -4.34
N GLY A 247 -3.84 1.89 -5.21
CA GLY A 247 -3.30 3.23 -5.05
C GLY A 247 -2.93 3.91 -6.35
N LEU A 248 -3.27 5.19 -6.48
CA LEU A 248 -2.82 6.10 -7.54
C LEU A 248 -2.01 7.22 -6.88
N TYR A 249 -0.77 7.39 -7.34
CA TYR A 249 0.22 8.28 -6.77
C TYR A 249 0.67 9.34 -7.78
N GLN A 250 1.66 10.15 -7.41
CA GLN A 250 2.24 11.17 -8.28
C GLN A 250 2.81 10.55 -9.56
N ASP A 251 2.88 11.35 -10.61
CA ASP A 251 3.39 10.99 -11.94
C ASP A 251 2.74 9.73 -12.51
N ASN A 252 1.43 9.59 -12.28
CA ASN A 252 0.60 8.48 -12.76
C ASN A 252 1.14 7.08 -12.38
N LEU A 253 1.79 6.97 -11.22
CA LEU A 253 2.16 5.67 -10.66
C LEU A 253 0.91 5.01 -10.05
N VAL A 254 0.54 3.86 -10.57
CA VAL A 254 -0.52 3.02 -10.01
C VAL A 254 0.09 1.75 -9.43
N LEU A 255 -0.30 1.45 -8.20
CA LEU A 255 0.03 0.18 -7.56
C LEU A 255 -1.19 -0.74 -7.62
N ALA A 256 -0.95 -1.97 -8.07
CA ALA A 256 -1.98 -3.00 -8.16
C ALA A 256 -1.45 -4.35 -7.64
N VAL A 257 -2.34 -5.20 -7.13
CA VAL A 257 -2.02 -6.56 -6.72
C VAL A 257 -2.81 -7.54 -7.55
N GLU A 258 -2.11 -8.47 -8.19
CA GLU A 258 -2.65 -9.61 -8.91
C GLU A 258 -2.67 -10.84 -8.00
N LEU A 259 -3.83 -11.49 -7.91
CA LEU A 259 -4.02 -12.76 -7.21
C LEU A 259 -3.71 -13.90 -8.18
N MET A 260 -2.43 -14.27 -8.32
CA MET A 260 -2.00 -15.23 -9.34
C MET A 260 -2.44 -16.66 -9.02
N GLN A 261 -2.40 -17.07 -7.75
CA GLN A 261 -2.65 -18.45 -7.36
C GLN A 261 -3.68 -18.61 -6.22
N ASP A 262 -4.28 -17.54 -5.73
CA ASP A 262 -5.28 -17.61 -4.64
C ASP A 262 -6.54 -18.40 -5.01
N HIS A 263 -6.84 -18.54 -6.29
CA HIS A 263 -7.98 -19.29 -6.85
C HIS A 263 -7.68 -20.78 -7.05
N LEU A 264 -6.48 -21.24 -6.75
CA LEU A 264 -6.04 -22.62 -6.95
C LEU A 264 -5.99 -23.38 -5.62
N PRO A 265 -6.32 -24.70 -5.63
CA PRO A 265 -6.02 -25.58 -4.51
C PRO A 265 -4.52 -25.49 -4.16
N ILE A 266 -4.19 -25.58 -2.86
CA ILE A 266 -2.80 -25.47 -2.39
C ILE A 266 -1.87 -26.42 -3.14
N GLY A 267 -2.28 -27.70 -3.30
CA GLY A 267 -1.48 -28.71 -4.01
C GLY A 267 -1.37 -28.53 -5.53
N ALA A 268 -2.11 -27.58 -6.11
CA ALA A 268 -2.05 -27.23 -7.55
C ALA A 268 -1.28 -25.95 -7.82
N ARG A 269 -0.81 -25.26 -6.78
CA ARG A 269 0.02 -24.07 -6.91
C ARG A 269 1.41 -24.44 -7.42
N GLU A 270 1.91 -23.65 -8.33
CA GLU A 270 3.23 -23.81 -8.91
C GLU A 270 4.27 -23.09 -8.03
N ALA A 271 5.22 -23.86 -7.47
CA ALA A 271 6.19 -23.34 -6.51
C ALA A 271 7.11 -22.23 -7.07
N HIS A 272 7.28 -22.15 -8.41
CA HIS A 272 8.09 -21.11 -9.01
C HIS A 272 7.33 -19.82 -9.36
N LEU A 273 6.00 -19.81 -9.21
CA LEU A 273 5.16 -18.63 -9.41
C LEU A 273 4.81 -18.00 -8.05
N PRO A 274 4.79 -16.67 -7.95
CA PRO A 274 4.35 -16.01 -6.74
C PRO A 274 2.86 -16.29 -6.49
N ARG A 275 2.46 -16.34 -5.24
CA ARG A 275 1.04 -16.42 -4.90
C ARG A 275 0.30 -15.16 -5.30
N GLN A 276 0.89 -14.01 -4.99
CA GLN A 276 0.41 -12.69 -5.38
C GLN A 276 1.58 -11.86 -5.90
N ARG A 277 1.28 -10.99 -6.83
CA ARG A 277 2.25 -10.11 -7.48
C ARG A 277 1.82 -8.66 -7.37
N GLN A 278 2.74 -7.80 -6.94
CA GLN A 278 2.50 -6.37 -6.99
C GLN A 278 2.98 -5.79 -8.31
N HIS A 279 2.10 -5.13 -9.02
CA HIS A 279 2.44 -4.36 -10.21
C HIS A 279 2.64 -2.88 -9.84
N LYS A 280 3.78 -2.33 -10.22
CA LYS A 280 4.12 -0.90 -10.13
C LYS A 280 4.08 -0.33 -11.54
N ILE A 281 2.97 0.31 -11.89
CA ILE A 281 2.67 0.70 -13.27
C ILE A 281 2.79 2.21 -13.39
N ARG A 282 3.77 2.67 -14.16
CA ARG A 282 3.90 4.07 -14.54
C ARG A 282 3.34 4.26 -15.94
N ALA A 283 2.32 5.11 -16.06
CA ALA A 283 1.62 5.34 -17.32
C ALA A 283 1.71 6.79 -17.76
N CYS A 284 1.82 7.02 -19.08
CA CYS A 284 1.65 8.36 -19.62
C CYS A 284 0.22 8.86 -19.37
N HIS A 285 -0.78 7.97 -19.55
CA HIS A 285 -2.17 8.24 -19.22
C HIS A 285 -2.81 7.09 -18.43
N VAL A 286 -3.57 7.44 -17.39
CA VAL A 286 -4.42 6.52 -16.62
C VAL A 286 -5.89 6.79 -16.95
N VAL A 287 -6.61 5.76 -17.39
CA VAL A 287 -8.06 5.81 -17.63
C VAL A 287 -8.78 5.09 -16.51
N LEU A 288 -9.47 5.82 -15.65
CA LEU A 288 -10.24 5.29 -14.55
C LEU A 288 -11.65 4.92 -15.05
N ALA A 289 -11.88 3.63 -15.26
CA ALA A 289 -13.17 3.03 -15.64
C ALA A 289 -13.75 2.21 -14.48
N THR A 290 -13.58 2.69 -13.25
CA THR A 290 -13.83 1.97 -11.99
C THR A 290 -15.28 1.72 -11.64
N GLY A 291 -16.21 2.20 -12.48
CA GLY A 291 -17.62 1.89 -12.37
C GLY A 291 -18.32 2.55 -11.18
N ALA A 292 -19.38 1.91 -10.71
CA ALA A 292 -20.18 2.33 -9.57
C ALA A 292 -20.71 1.13 -8.79
N ILE A 293 -20.92 1.29 -7.50
CA ILE A 293 -21.47 0.31 -6.56
C ILE A 293 -22.93 0.72 -6.25
N GLU A 294 -23.85 -0.25 -6.20
CA GLU A 294 -25.21 0.02 -5.79
C GLU A 294 -25.29 0.24 -4.28
N ARG A 295 -25.87 1.36 -3.84
CA ARG A 295 -26.15 1.60 -2.41
C ARG A 295 -27.54 1.11 -2.02
N PRO A 296 -27.70 0.46 -0.86
CA PRO A 296 -29.00 0.07 -0.36
C PRO A 296 -29.76 1.29 0.19
N LEU A 297 -31.10 1.18 0.31
CA LEU A 297 -31.91 2.12 1.09
C LEU A 297 -31.70 1.88 2.59
N VAL A 298 -31.72 2.94 3.37
CA VAL A 298 -31.62 2.86 4.84
C VAL A 298 -33.03 2.83 5.44
N PHE A 299 -33.42 1.70 6.05
CA PHE A 299 -34.71 1.47 6.69
C PHE A 299 -34.58 0.52 7.88
N GLY A 300 -35.64 0.37 8.68
CA GLY A 300 -35.59 -0.46 9.87
C GLY A 300 -35.25 -1.92 9.64
N ASN A 301 -34.27 -2.46 10.38
CA ASN A 301 -33.76 -3.85 10.27
C ASN A 301 -33.26 -4.24 8.86
N ASN A 302 -32.76 -3.29 8.10
CA ASN A 302 -32.18 -3.54 6.77
C ASN A 302 -30.92 -4.41 6.75
N ASP A 303 -30.53 -4.89 7.92
CA ASP A 303 -29.36 -5.74 8.14
C ASP A 303 -29.68 -7.24 8.24
N LEU A 304 -30.94 -7.62 8.22
CA LEU A 304 -31.35 -9.01 8.39
C LEU A 304 -30.86 -9.87 7.20
N PRO A 305 -30.39 -11.12 7.44
CA PRO A 305 -30.10 -12.08 6.39
C PRO A 305 -31.27 -12.22 5.41
N GLY A 306 -30.96 -12.16 4.10
CA GLY A 306 -31.94 -12.11 3.04
C GLY A 306 -32.34 -10.69 2.59
N VAL A 307 -31.86 -9.66 3.27
CA VAL A 307 -31.88 -8.28 2.73
C VAL A 307 -30.56 -8.07 2.00
N MET A 308 -30.63 -7.66 0.71
CA MET A 308 -29.45 -7.41 -0.12
C MET A 308 -29.72 -6.33 -1.17
N THR A 309 -28.70 -5.92 -1.90
CA THR A 309 -28.89 -4.98 -3.02
C THR A 309 -29.57 -5.65 -4.20
N VAL A 310 -30.24 -4.87 -5.04
CA VAL A 310 -30.90 -5.36 -6.26
C VAL A 310 -29.86 -5.96 -7.21
N SER A 311 -28.71 -5.29 -7.36
CA SER A 311 -27.60 -5.76 -8.17
C SER A 311 -27.03 -7.09 -7.69
N ALA A 312 -26.94 -7.30 -6.37
CA ALA A 312 -26.51 -8.58 -5.81
C ALA A 312 -27.50 -9.70 -6.17
N GLY A 313 -28.80 -9.46 -6.01
CA GLY A 313 -29.82 -10.41 -6.41
C GLY A 313 -29.75 -10.80 -7.89
N GLN A 314 -29.54 -9.82 -8.77
CA GLN A 314 -29.33 -10.06 -10.21
C GLN A 314 -28.02 -10.82 -10.49
N THR A 315 -26.93 -10.46 -9.83
CA THR A 315 -25.63 -11.13 -10.00
C THR A 315 -25.70 -12.59 -9.56
N PHE A 316 -26.27 -12.88 -8.39
CA PHE A 316 -26.43 -14.26 -7.94
C PHE A 316 -27.30 -15.06 -8.89
N LEU A 317 -28.38 -14.48 -9.39
CA LEU A 317 -29.22 -15.15 -10.35
C LEU A 317 -28.53 -15.32 -11.71
N ARG A 318 -28.04 -14.24 -12.33
CA ARG A 318 -27.57 -14.22 -13.72
C ARG A 318 -26.20 -14.86 -13.92
N ARG A 319 -25.27 -14.64 -13.00
CA ARG A 319 -23.91 -15.19 -13.12
C ARG A 319 -23.82 -16.59 -12.54
N TYR A 320 -24.49 -16.84 -11.42
CA TYR A 320 -24.33 -18.09 -10.69
C TYR A 320 -25.56 -19.01 -10.71
N GLY A 321 -26.67 -18.58 -11.27
CA GLY A 321 -27.90 -19.38 -11.32
C GLY A 321 -28.48 -19.66 -9.92
N VAL A 322 -28.35 -18.68 -8.98
CA VAL A 322 -28.87 -18.81 -7.62
C VAL A 322 -30.07 -17.89 -7.43
N ARG A 323 -31.24 -18.44 -7.19
CA ARG A 323 -32.44 -17.70 -6.81
C ARG A 323 -32.39 -17.34 -5.34
N VAL A 324 -32.41 -16.02 -5.05
CA VAL A 324 -32.21 -15.50 -3.69
C VAL A 324 -33.39 -15.76 -2.74
N GLY A 325 -34.59 -15.98 -3.26
CA GLY A 325 -35.79 -16.28 -2.51
C GLY A 325 -36.92 -16.84 -3.39
N ASP A 326 -37.94 -17.42 -2.77
CA ASP A 326 -39.16 -17.90 -3.44
C ASP A 326 -40.22 -16.81 -3.53
N THR A 327 -40.34 -15.98 -2.48
CA THR A 327 -41.17 -14.78 -2.46
C THR A 327 -40.26 -13.56 -2.17
N VAL A 328 -40.05 -12.74 -3.19
CA VAL A 328 -39.08 -11.64 -3.16
C VAL A 328 -39.79 -10.30 -3.19
N VAL A 329 -39.44 -9.43 -2.25
CA VAL A 329 -39.78 -8.00 -2.30
C VAL A 329 -38.62 -7.27 -2.93
N VAL A 330 -38.86 -6.52 -4.01
CA VAL A 330 -37.86 -5.66 -4.67
C VAL A 330 -38.28 -4.22 -4.50
N THR A 331 -37.43 -3.39 -3.89
CA THR A 331 -37.73 -1.97 -3.64
C THR A 331 -36.59 -1.08 -4.11
N GLY A 332 -36.88 0.11 -4.57
CA GLY A 332 -35.83 1.06 -4.96
C GLY A 332 -36.38 2.28 -5.69
N THR A 333 -35.45 3.15 -6.05
CA THR A 333 -35.73 4.52 -6.50
C THR A 333 -35.57 4.72 -8.01
N SER A 334 -35.28 3.63 -8.76
CA SER A 334 -35.04 3.67 -10.21
C SER A 334 -35.61 2.44 -10.92
N ASP A 335 -35.57 2.41 -12.26
CA ASP A 335 -36.09 1.31 -13.05
C ASP A 335 -35.31 -0.01 -12.95
N LEU A 336 -34.14 0.00 -12.31
CA LEU A 336 -33.36 -1.22 -12.02
C LEU A 336 -34.17 -2.28 -11.27
N ILE A 337 -35.15 -1.85 -10.44
CA ILE A 337 -36.01 -2.75 -9.68
C ILE A 337 -36.90 -3.62 -10.58
N TYR A 338 -37.32 -3.12 -11.75
CA TYR A 338 -38.17 -3.82 -12.68
C TYR A 338 -37.41 -4.85 -13.51
N ASP A 339 -36.14 -4.52 -13.88
CA ASP A 339 -35.26 -5.46 -14.59
C ASP A 339 -34.96 -6.68 -13.71
N ALA A 340 -34.72 -6.43 -12.41
CA ALA A 340 -34.52 -7.49 -11.43
C ALA A 340 -35.80 -8.29 -11.16
N ALA A 341 -36.92 -7.61 -11.03
CA ALA A 341 -38.22 -8.26 -10.81
C ALA A 341 -38.59 -9.21 -11.95
N ASN A 342 -38.45 -8.76 -13.20
CA ASN A 342 -38.67 -9.60 -14.37
C ASN A 342 -37.75 -10.82 -14.40
N ALA A 343 -36.46 -10.63 -14.10
CA ALA A 343 -35.49 -11.72 -14.06
C ALA A 343 -35.83 -12.79 -12.99
N LEU A 344 -36.22 -12.32 -11.80
CA LEU A 344 -36.59 -13.22 -10.70
C LEU A 344 -37.91 -13.97 -10.96
N ALA A 345 -38.92 -13.28 -11.52
CA ALA A 345 -40.20 -13.89 -11.90
C ALA A 345 -40.02 -14.94 -13.02
N ALA A 346 -39.19 -14.62 -14.03
CA ALA A 346 -38.84 -15.59 -15.09
C ALA A 346 -38.11 -16.83 -14.52
N ALA A 347 -37.37 -16.66 -13.40
CA ALA A 347 -36.73 -17.75 -12.66
C ALA A 347 -37.69 -18.45 -11.66
N GLY A 348 -38.97 -18.14 -11.70
CA GLY A 348 -40.02 -18.81 -10.91
C GLY A 348 -40.23 -18.25 -9.50
N ALA A 349 -39.78 -17.05 -9.19
CA ALA A 349 -40.08 -16.39 -7.92
C ALA A 349 -41.39 -15.62 -7.98
N GLN A 350 -42.12 -15.58 -6.88
CA GLN A 350 -43.21 -14.61 -6.68
C GLN A 350 -42.59 -13.26 -6.28
N VAL A 351 -42.90 -12.20 -7.04
CA VAL A 351 -42.22 -10.91 -6.83
C VAL A 351 -43.22 -9.80 -6.49
N HIS A 352 -42.92 -9.06 -5.43
CA HIS A 352 -43.56 -7.80 -5.09
C HIS A 352 -42.62 -6.64 -5.36
N VAL A 353 -42.95 -5.77 -6.30
CA VAL A 353 -42.20 -4.52 -6.55
C VAL A 353 -42.80 -3.42 -5.68
N VAL A 354 -42.00 -2.76 -4.88
CA VAL A 354 -42.37 -1.60 -4.05
C VAL A 354 -41.66 -0.38 -4.60
N ASP A 355 -42.40 0.48 -5.31
CA ASP A 355 -41.86 1.67 -5.97
C ASP A 355 -42.36 2.93 -5.25
N PRO A 356 -41.47 3.74 -4.64
CA PRO A 356 -41.87 5.00 -3.98
C PRO A 356 -42.31 6.08 -4.94
N ARG A 357 -42.10 5.93 -6.24
CA ARG A 357 -42.53 6.89 -7.27
C ARG A 357 -44.01 6.69 -7.54
N HIS A 358 -44.72 7.82 -7.80
CA HIS A 358 -46.15 7.82 -8.09
C HIS A 358 -46.47 7.79 -9.61
N ASN A 359 -45.48 8.04 -10.47
CA ASN A 359 -45.62 8.02 -11.90
C ASN A 359 -45.43 6.62 -12.43
N GLY A 360 -46.32 6.17 -13.29
CA GLY A 360 -46.31 4.82 -13.87
C GLY A 360 -44.98 4.48 -14.56
N PHE A 361 -44.68 3.22 -14.65
CA PHE A 361 -43.54 2.69 -15.37
C PHE A 361 -43.98 2.19 -16.77
N ALA A 362 -43.14 2.38 -17.79
CA ALA A 362 -43.46 2.04 -19.19
C ALA A 362 -42.94 0.64 -19.62
N ARG A 363 -42.73 -0.30 -18.71
CA ARG A 363 -42.17 -1.60 -19.02
C ARG A 363 -43.20 -2.73 -18.92
N ARG A 364 -43.08 -3.70 -19.80
CA ARG A 364 -43.84 -4.96 -19.70
C ARG A 364 -43.32 -5.77 -18.50
N LEU A 365 -44.22 -6.25 -17.69
CA LEU A 365 -43.91 -7.12 -16.53
C LEU A 365 -44.22 -8.57 -16.87
N GLU A 366 -43.37 -9.47 -16.34
CA GLU A 366 -43.59 -10.90 -16.34
C GLU A 366 -44.78 -11.27 -15.45
N ALA A 367 -45.38 -12.44 -15.70
CA ALA A 367 -46.42 -12.98 -14.83
C ALA A 367 -45.87 -13.25 -13.43
N GLY A 368 -46.68 -13.08 -12.38
CA GLY A 368 -46.27 -13.29 -10.99
C GLY A 368 -45.71 -12.07 -10.30
N ILE A 369 -45.68 -10.91 -10.95
CA ILE A 369 -45.23 -9.64 -10.35
C ILE A 369 -46.45 -8.81 -9.89
N THR A 370 -46.41 -8.38 -8.62
CA THR A 370 -47.38 -7.44 -8.04
C THR A 370 -46.68 -6.12 -7.72
N VAL A 371 -47.20 -5.00 -8.21
CA VAL A 371 -46.59 -3.67 -7.99
C VAL A 371 -47.36 -2.90 -6.90
N HIS A 372 -46.59 -2.34 -5.97
CA HIS A 372 -47.07 -1.42 -4.90
C HIS A 372 -46.48 -0.02 -5.15
N GLN A 373 -47.22 0.81 -5.89
CA GLN A 373 -46.75 2.12 -6.31
C GLN A 373 -47.08 3.19 -5.26
N GLY A 374 -46.16 4.14 -5.01
CA GLY A 374 -46.26 5.17 -3.97
C GLY A 374 -46.04 4.66 -2.56
N PHE A 375 -45.50 3.42 -2.44
CA PHE A 375 -45.10 2.86 -1.13
C PHE A 375 -43.60 2.70 -1.03
N ALA A 376 -43.09 2.67 0.20
CA ALA A 376 -41.70 2.32 0.51
C ALA A 376 -41.66 1.26 1.63
N VAL A 377 -40.58 0.49 1.65
CA VAL A 377 -40.30 -0.47 2.73
C VAL A 377 -39.71 0.28 3.93
N ALA A 378 -40.49 0.44 4.97
CA ALA A 378 -40.02 1.13 6.20
C ALA A 378 -39.32 0.21 7.18
N GLU A 379 -39.58 -1.10 7.14
CA GLU A 379 -39.00 -2.05 8.11
C GLU A 379 -39.01 -3.47 7.54
N ALA A 380 -37.86 -4.16 7.61
CA ALA A 380 -37.80 -5.61 7.44
C ALA A 380 -38.16 -6.30 8.77
N ARG A 381 -38.96 -7.37 8.69
CA ARG A 381 -39.41 -8.15 9.85
C ARG A 381 -38.88 -9.56 9.79
N GLY A 382 -38.38 -10.02 10.92
CA GLY A 382 -37.80 -11.33 11.11
C GLY A 382 -36.91 -11.36 12.35
N ARG A 383 -36.43 -12.55 12.72
CA ARG A 383 -35.48 -12.71 13.85
C ARG A 383 -34.11 -13.18 13.39
N SER A 384 -34.04 -14.25 12.65
CA SER A 384 -32.79 -14.83 12.14
C SER A 384 -32.56 -14.54 10.66
N GLN A 385 -33.63 -14.22 9.95
CA GLN A 385 -33.67 -13.83 8.54
C GLN A 385 -34.96 -13.04 8.27
N VAL A 386 -35.02 -12.35 7.12
CA VAL A 386 -36.22 -11.65 6.70
C VAL A 386 -37.39 -12.62 6.51
N LYS A 387 -38.60 -12.24 6.94
CA LYS A 387 -39.86 -12.99 6.84
C LYS A 387 -40.99 -12.13 6.28
N ALA A 388 -40.84 -10.81 6.37
CA ALA A 388 -41.82 -9.87 5.82
C ALA A 388 -41.22 -8.47 5.71
N ALA A 389 -41.86 -7.63 4.88
CA ALA A 389 -41.57 -6.21 4.72
C ALA A 389 -42.79 -5.38 5.09
N ARG A 390 -42.66 -4.43 6.00
CA ARG A 390 -43.70 -3.46 6.34
C ARG A 390 -43.62 -2.25 5.43
N LEU A 391 -44.70 -1.95 4.73
CA LEU A 391 -44.76 -0.80 3.85
C LEU A 391 -45.37 0.44 4.57
N VAL A 392 -45.01 1.61 4.04
CA VAL A 392 -45.66 2.92 4.34
C VAL A 392 -46.00 3.60 3.03
N LYS A 393 -47.09 4.34 3.03
CA LYS A 393 -47.49 5.19 1.89
C LYS A 393 -46.75 6.52 1.96
N LEU A 394 -46.13 6.93 0.86
CA LEU A 394 -45.37 8.16 0.80
C LEU A 394 -46.12 9.30 0.12
N HIS A 395 -45.74 10.53 0.47
CA HIS A 395 -46.14 11.71 -0.27
C HIS A 395 -45.51 11.69 -1.67
N PRO A 396 -46.19 12.15 -2.75
CA PRO A 396 -45.62 12.12 -4.12
C PRO A 396 -44.26 12.81 -4.23
N ASP A 397 -44.10 13.98 -3.64
CA ASP A 397 -42.93 14.84 -3.87
C ASP A 397 -42.02 15.03 -2.64
N ARG A 398 -42.40 14.48 -1.48
CA ARG A 398 -41.64 14.64 -0.23
C ARG A 398 -41.36 13.30 0.44
N ASP A 399 -40.27 13.18 1.15
CA ASP A 399 -39.90 11.99 1.96
C ASP A 399 -40.71 11.99 3.27
N GLU A 400 -42.06 11.97 3.14
CA GLU A 400 -43.02 12.02 4.27
C GLU A 400 -44.01 10.87 4.17
N VAL A 401 -44.33 10.27 5.32
CA VAL A 401 -45.33 9.22 5.41
C VAL A 401 -46.73 9.83 5.44
N THR A 402 -47.60 9.44 4.50
CA THR A 402 -48.99 9.87 4.41
C THR A 402 -49.98 8.83 4.93
N GLY A 403 -49.54 7.61 5.18
CA GLY A 403 -50.38 6.54 5.67
C GLY A 403 -49.66 5.23 5.88
N SER A 404 -50.31 4.28 6.52
CA SER A 404 -49.82 2.92 6.66
C SER A 404 -49.99 2.12 5.37
N GLY A 405 -49.10 1.14 5.13
CA GLY A 405 -49.17 0.19 4.05
C GLY A 405 -49.33 -1.25 4.53
N PRO A 406 -49.50 -2.22 3.63
CA PRO A 406 -49.54 -3.61 3.99
C PRO A 406 -48.22 -4.14 4.50
N THR A 407 -48.25 -5.31 5.14
CA THR A 407 -47.05 -6.08 5.46
C THR A 407 -47.01 -7.27 4.48
N LEU A 408 -45.98 -7.30 3.63
CA LEU A 408 -45.77 -8.33 2.62
C LEU A 408 -44.93 -9.46 3.19
N ARG A 409 -45.35 -10.70 3.07
CA ARG A 409 -44.50 -11.84 3.39
C ARG A 409 -43.42 -11.99 2.33
N CYS A 410 -42.21 -12.31 2.73
CA CYS A 410 -41.09 -12.55 1.82
C CYS A 410 -39.97 -13.31 2.54
N ASP A 411 -39.15 -14.05 1.78
CA ASP A 411 -37.94 -14.69 2.26
C ASP A 411 -36.65 -14.04 1.70
N ALA A 412 -36.80 -13.08 0.77
CA ALA A 412 -35.76 -12.16 0.38
C ALA A 412 -36.31 -10.75 0.13
N LEU A 413 -35.49 -9.74 0.39
CA LEU A 413 -35.80 -8.32 0.18
C LEU A 413 -34.62 -7.65 -0.53
N LEU A 414 -34.84 -7.21 -1.76
CA LEU A 414 -33.81 -6.52 -2.55
C LEU A 414 -34.06 -5.01 -2.53
N SER A 415 -33.02 -4.24 -2.27
CA SER A 415 -33.10 -2.80 -2.04
C SER A 415 -32.11 -2.01 -2.91
N SER A 416 -32.58 -0.96 -3.58
CA SER A 416 -31.75 -0.05 -4.36
C SER A 416 -32.02 1.41 -4.02
N GLY A 417 -31.03 2.09 -3.46
CA GLY A 417 -31.04 3.54 -3.22
C GLY A 417 -30.37 4.35 -4.34
N GLY A 418 -29.94 3.69 -5.40
CA GLY A 418 -29.20 4.26 -6.53
C GLY A 418 -27.74 3.78 -6.59
N LEU A 419 -26.96 4.39 -7.46
CA LEU A 419 -25.56 4.03 -7.69
C LEU A 419 -24.62 5.04 -7.06
N SER A 420 -23.52 4.55 -6.50
CA SER A 420 -22.41 5.34 -5.94
C SER A 420 -21.15 5.10 -6.76
N PRO A 421 -20.67 6.08 -7.52
CA PRO A 421 -19.43 5.99 -8.29
C PRO A 421 -18.22 5.61 -7.44
N THR A 422 -17.35 4.77 -7.97
CA THR A 422 -16.15 4.28 -7.29
C THR A 422 -14.99 5.26 -7.46
N VAL A 423 -15.02 6.36 -6.71
CA VAL A 423 -14.18 7.56 -6.91
C VAL A 423 -12.84 7.53 -6.18
N HIS A 424 -12.54 6.51 -5.38
CA HIS A 424 -11.43 6.53 -4.43
C HIS A 424 -10.07 6.72 -5.10
N LEU A 425 -9.76 6.02 -6.19
CA LEU A 425 -8.49 6.17 -6.90
C LEU A 425 -8.26 7.60 -7.41
N PHE A 426 -9.32 8.23 -7.95
CA PHE A 426 -9.26 9.63 -8.36
C PHE A 426 -8.91 10.57 -7.20
N CYS A 427 -9.31 10.21 -5.97
CA CYS A 427 -9.14 11.04 -4.78
C CYS A 427 -7.80 10.83 -4.05
N HIS A 428 -6.98 9.87 -4.45
CA HIS A 428 -5.73 9.54 -3.73
C HIS A 428 -4.67 10.65 -3.78
N ASP A 429 -4.76 11.57 -4.72
CA ASP A 429 -3.88 12.73 -4.82
C ASP A 429 -4.40 13.96 -4.04
N GLY A 430 -5.39 13.78 -3.18
CA GLY A 430 -6.00 14.84 -2.37
C GLY A 430 -7.19 15.54 -3.02
N ARG A 431 -7.56 15.19 -4.25
CA ARG A 431 -8.75 15.72 -4.92
C ARG A 431 -10.01 15.19 -4.27
N ARG A 432 -11.11 15.92 -4.49
CA ARG A 432 -12.43 15.53 -4.01
C ARG A 432 -13.38 15.35 -5.17
N PRO A 433 -14.29 14.36 -5.11
CA PRO A 433 -15.36 14.23 -6.09
C PRO A 433 -16.39 15.33 -5.85
N THR A 434 -17.17 15.62 -6.86
CA THR A 434 -18.24 16.63 -6.81
C THR A 434 -19.61 15.97 -6.67
N TRP A 435 -20.51 16.61 -5.93
CA TRP A 435 -21.88 16.15 -5.85
C TRP A 435 -22.65 16.53 -7.11
N ASP A 436 -23.28 15.58 -7.76
CA ASP A 436 -24.14 15.76 -8.95
C ASP A 436 -25.59 15.47 -8.55
N GLU A 437 -26.41 16.52 -8.51
CA GLU A 437 -27.84 16.42 -8.17
C GLU A 437 -28.64 15.56 -9.16
N ARG A 438 -28.23 15.50 -10.44
CA ARG A 438 -28.90 14.73 -11.50
C ARG A 438 -28.89 13.23 -11.18
N VAL A 439 -27.81 12.73 -10.63
CA VAL A 439 -27.63 11.31 -10.28
C VAL A 439 -27.64 11.07 -8.78
N ALA A 440 -27.72 12.13 -7.99
CA ALA A 440 -27.70 12.13 -6.53
C ALA A 440 -26.52 11.31 -5.98
N ALA A 441 -25.33 11.59 -6.48
CA ALA A 441 -24.10 10.88 -6.11
C ALA A 441 -22.86 11.79 -6.24
N PHE A 442 -21.79 11.41 -5.58
CA PHE A 442 -20.47 12.00 -5.81
C PHE A 442 -19.84 11.39 -7.06
N VAL A 443 -19.46 12.24 -8.00
CA VAL A 443 -18.86 11.84 -9.30
C VAL A 443 -17.48 12.45 -9.47
N THR A 444 -16.67 11.82 -10.33
CA THR A 444 -15.43 12.43 -10.82
C THR A 444 -15.72 13.34 -12.02
N PRO A 445 -14.93 14.39 -12.25
CA PRO A 445 -14.97 15.10 -13.53
C PRO A 445 -14.51 14.18 -14.66
N ARG A 446 -14.99 14.42 -15.89
CA ARG A 446 -14.56 13.67 -17.09
C ARG A 446 -13.07 13.83 -17.37
N GLN A 447 -12.56 15.05 -17.17
CA GLN A 447 -11.14 15.34 -17.20
C GLN A 447 -10.63 15.39 -15.77
N GLY A 448 -9.72 14.48 -15.44
CA GLY A 448 -9.00 14.45 -14.17
C GLY A 448 -7.87 15.49 -14.15
N ARG A 449 -6.77 15.16 -13.48
CA ARG A 449 -5.50 15.88 -13.61
C ARG A 449 -4.85 15.56 -14.96
N GLU A 450 -3.79 16.27 -15.30
CA GLU A 450 -2.93 15.90 -16.44
C GLU A 450 -2.56 14.41 -16.40
N GLY A 451 -2.76 13.73 -17.50
CA GLY A 451 -2.52 12.29 -17.62
C GLY A 451 -3.55 11.37 -16.93
N VAL A 452 -4.69 11.86 -16.44
CA VAL A 452 -5.76 11.03 -15.86
C VAL A 452 -7.11 11.38 -16.47
N ALA A 453 -7.78 10.40 -17.08
CA ALA A 453 -9.14 10.50 -17.58
C ALA A 453 -10.09 9.60 -16.78
N CYS A 454 -11.34 10.02 -16.60
CA CYS A 454 -12.39 9.23 -15.94
C CYS A 454 -13.51 8.96 -16.93
N VAL A 455 -13.98 7.70 -17.02
CA VAL A 455 -14.98 7.27 -18.01
C VAL A 455 -16.02 6.34 -17.42
N GLY A 456 -17.22 6.40 -17.95
CA GLY A 456 -18.33 5.54 -17.56
C GLY A 456 -18.97 5.90 -16.22
N ALA A 457 -19.44 4.92 -15.46
CA ALA A 457 -20.27 5.14 -14.29
C ALA A 457 -19.57 5.92 -13.16
N VAL A 458 -18.24 5.98 -13.13
CA VAL A 458 -17.47 6.80 -12.17
C VAL A 458 -17.73 8.30 -12.35
N THR A 459 -18.13 8.72 -13.56
CA THR A 459 -18.49 10.12 -13.88
C THR A 459 -20.00 10.37 -13.81
N GLY A 460 -20.81 9.38 -13.40
CA GLY A 460 -22.27 9.46 -13.38
C GLY A 460 -22.97 9.07 -14.69
N ALA A 461 -22.23 8.52 -15.68
CA ALA A 461 -22.83 7.95 -16.90
C ALA A 461 -23.30 6.52 -16.59
N PHE A 462 -24.57 6.38 -16.21
CA PHE A 462 -25.16 5.09 -15.81
C PHE A 462 -25.90 4.37 -16.96
N ASP A 463 -26.12 5.05 -18.06
CA ASP A 463 -26.66 4.44 -19.29
C ASP A 463 -25.51 3.89 -20.14
N LEU A 464 -25.73 2.71 -20.76
CA LEU A 464 -24.67 2.03 -21.52
C LEU A 464 -24.28 2.83 -22.78
N GLN A 465 -25.26 3.40 -23.51
CA GLN A 465 -24.97 4.23 -24.69
C GLN A 465 -24.19 5.50 -24.32
N GLU A 466 -24.60 6.18 -23.23
CA GLU A 466 -23.89 7.34 -22.69
C GLU A 466 -22.46 6.96 -22.29
N THR A 467 -22.28 5.83 -21.63
CA THR A 467 -20.98 5.29 -21.22
C THR A 467 -20.04 5.09 -22.42
N LEU A 468 -20.53 4.42 -23.48
CA LEU A 468 -19.72 4.13 -24.67
C LEU A 468 -19.35 5.41 -25.45
N ALA A 469 -20.30 6.33 -25.59
CA ALA A 469 -20.09 7.60 -26.25
C ALA A 469 -19.06 8.46 -25.51
N GLN A 470 -19.22 8.61 -24.21
CA GLN A 470 -18.33 9.36 -23.34
C GLN A 470 -16.91 8.76 -23.32
N THR A 471 -16.80 7.44 -23.26
CA THR A 471 -15.50 6.75 -23.31
C THR A 471 -14.78 7.05 -24.61
N THR A 472 -15.48 6.99 -25.73
CA THR A 472 -14.91 7.31 -27.05
C THR A 472 -14.43 8.76 -27.13
N GLU A 473 -15.21 9.72 -26.62
CA GLU A 473 -14.82 11.14 -26.56
C GLU A 473 -13.55 11.33 -25.73
N ALA A 474 -13.51 10.72 -24.53
CA ALA A 474 -12.35 10.81 -23.65
C ALA A 474 -11.10 10.18 -24.29
N MET A 475 -11.25 9.01 -24.93
CA MET A 475 -10.13 8.35 -25.61
C MET A 475 -9.63 9.11 -26.83
N GLN A 476 -10.50 9.78 -27.58
CA GLN A 476 -10.07 10.70 -28.66
C GLN A 476 -9.14 11.79 -28.13
N GLN A 477 -9.42 12.30 -26.94
CA GLN A 477 -8.57 13.30 -26.31
C GLN A 477 -7.25 12.69 -25.81
N VAL A 478 -7.27 11.55 -25.14
CA VAL A 478 -6.09 10.83 -24.68
C VAL A 478 -5.16 10.51 -25.85
N LEU A 479 -5.70 9.96 -26.95
CA LEU A 479 -4.91 9.61 -28.13
C LEU A 479 -4.27 10.85 -28.78
N ARG A 480 -4.99 11.97 -28.85
CA ARG A 480 -4.41 13.23 -29.37
C ARG A 480 -3.26 13.73 -28.48
N GLN A 481 -3.39 13.65 -27.17
CA GLN A 481 -2.32 14.05 -26.24
C GLN A 481 -1.09 13.16 -26.37
N LEU A 482 -1.27 11.89 -26.73
CA LEU A 482 -0.17 10.94 -26.98
C LEU A 482 0.33 10.97 -28.43
N GLY A 483 -0.16 11.86 -29.28
CA GLY A 483 0.23 11.94 -30.69
C GLY A 483 -0.20 10.75 -31.54
N ALA A 484 -1.17 9.97 -31.08
CA ALA A 484 -1.66 8.77 -31.75
C ALA A 484 -2.91 9.06 -32.62
N PRO A 485 -3.25 8.18 -33.59
CA PRO A 485 -4.45 8.33 -34.40
C PRO A 485 -5.72 8.36 -33.54
N ALA A 486 -6.55 9.37 -33.72
CA ALA A 486 -7.70 9.66 -32.83
C ALA A 486 -9.06 9.64 -33.57
N LEU A 487 -9.15 9.02 -34.73
CA LEU A 487 -10.42 8.87 -35.45
C LEU A 487 -11.19 7.66 -34.92
N LEU A 488 -12.09 7.90 -33.97
CA LEU A 488 -12.88 6.86 -33.32
C LEU A 488 -14.37 7.09 -33.53
N ALA A 489 -15.10 6.00 -33.76
CA ALA A 489 -16.56 5.99 -33.71
C ALA A 489 -17.02 5.34 -32.40
N ALA A 490 -18.03 5.91 -31.76
CA ALA A 490 -18.66 5.31 -30.61
C ALA A 490 -19.52 4.12 -31.05
N PRO A 491 -19.42 2.95 -30.37
CA PRO A 491 -20.32 1.84 -30.64
C PRO A 491 -21.78 2.23 -30.38
N VAL A 492 -22.68 1.66 -31.17
CA VAL A 492 -24.10 1.91 -31.02
C VAL A 492 -24.71 0.87 -30.09
N CYS A 493 -25.33 1.34 -29.02
CA CYS A 493 -26.07 0.50 -28.09
C CYS A 493 -27.58 0.76 -28.20
N ARG A 494 -28.37 -0.30 -28.21
CA ARG A 494 -29.84 -0.20 -28.09
C ARG A 494 -30.20 -0.50 -26.65
N SER A 495 -30.56 0.53 -25.88
CA SER A 495 -31.08 0.41 -24.52
C SER A 495 -32.52 0.96 -24.47
N ALA A 496 -33.31 0.39 -23.57
CA ALA A 496 -34.63 0.95 -23.31
C ALA A 496 -34.51 2.24 -22.51
N PRO A 497 -35.27 3.30 -22.78
CA PRO A 497 -35.28 4.52 -22.01
C PRO A 497 -35.55 4.22 -20.54
N ARG A 498 -34.78 4.81 -19.62
CA ARG A 498 -35.00 4.73 -18.17
C ARG A 498 -35.67 5.99 -17.66
N GLN A 499 -36.69 5.84 -16.81
CA GLN A 499 -37.33 6.96 -16.16
C GLN A 499 -36.41 7.53 -15.05
N GLY A 500 -36.62 8.83 -14.73
CA GLY A 500 -35.85 9.51 -13.70
C GLY A 500 -35.94 8.81 -12.33
N ALA A 501 -34.83 8.78 -11.63
CA ALA A 501 -34.79 8.27 -10.26
C ALA A 501 -35.42 9.27 -9.29
N ARG A 502 -36.03 8.76 -8.20
CA ARG A 502 -36.39 9.54 -7.03
C ARG A 502 -35.31 9.36 -5.98
N PRO A 503 -34.40 10.33 -5.76
CA PRO A 503 -33.33 10.15 -4.78
C PRO A 503 -33.90 9.97 -3.36
N MET A 504 -33.63 8.83 -2.76
CA MET A 504 -33.98 8.50 -1.39
C MET A 504 -32.80 7.80 -0.73
N PHE A 505 -32.43 8.24 0.47
CA PHE A 505 -31.30 7.70 1.21
C PHE A 505 -31.76 6.99 2.48
N ARG A 506 -32.71 7.59 3.19
CA ARG A 506 -33.36 6.99 4.34
C ARG A 506 -34.88 6.99 4.12
N VAL A 507 -35.48 5.85 4.32
CA VAL A 507 -36.94 5.71 4.24
C VAL A 507 -37.58 6.23 5.51
N PRO A 508 -38.51 7.16 5.46
CA PRO A 508 -39.26 7.59 6.63
C PRO A 508 -40.19 6.47 7.12
N ASP A 509 -40.29 6.28 8.41
CA ASP A 509 -41.13 5.22 9.02
C ASP A 509 -42.36 5.71 9.72
N GLY A 510 -42.54 7.05 9.77
CA GLY A 510 -43.67 7.72 10.45
C GLY A 510 -43.55 7.77 11.97
N ARG A 511 -42.43 7.35 12.52
CA ARG A 511 -42.16 7.38 13.98
C ARG A 511 -41.20 8.52 14.33
N PRO A 512 -41.20 9.00 15.60
CA PRO A 512 -40.19 9.95 16.07
C PRO A 512 -38.77 9.42 15.87
N GLU A 513 -37.83 10.32 15.60
CA GLU A 513 -36.41 9.98 15.41
C GLU A 513 -35.86 9.22 16.62
N GLY A 514 -35.04 8.20 16.33
CA GLY A 514 -34.45 7.35 17.37
C GLY A 514 -35.37 6.29 17.97
N THR A 515 -36.66 6.27 17.55
CA THR A 515 -37.62 5.22 17.94
C THR A 515 -37.82 4.21 16.80
N GLY A 516 -38.25 2.99 17.15
CA GLY A 516 -38.49 1.94 16.17
C GLY A 516 -37.27 1.03 15.95
N ALA A 517 -37.28 0.34 14.81
CA ALA A 517 -36.22 -0.57 14.46
C ALA A 517 -34.93 0.14 14.01
N LYS A 518 -33.77 -0.43 14.33
CA LYS A 518 -32.49 0.15 13.93
C LYS A 518 -32.36 0.19 12.41
N ALA A 519 -32.04 1.35 11.85
CA ALA A 519 -31.79 1.57 10.44
C ALA A 519 -30.27 1.70 10.22
N PHE A 520 -29.65 0.63 9.70
CA PHE A 520 -28.21 0.57 9.54
C PHE A 520 -27.74 1.31 8.29
N VAL A 521 -26.69 2.09 8.46
CA VAL A 521 -25.97 2.79 7.42
C VAL A 521 -24.69 2.02 7.11
N ASP A 522 -23.88 1.72 8.12
CA ASP A 522 -22.68 0.90 8.03
C ASP A 522 -22.94 -0.46 8.70
N TYR A 523 -22.82 -1.51 7.90
CA TYR A 523 -23.12 -2.87 8.37
C TYR A 523 -21.94 -3.51 9.08
N GLN A 524 -20.70 -3.20 8.69
CA GLN A 524 -19.51 -3.78 9.30
C GLN A 524 -19.28 -3.20 10.71
N ASN A 525 -19.51 -1.90 10.88
CA ASN A 525 -19.28 -1.20 12.15
C ASN A 525 -20.56 -0.92 12.95
N ASP A 526 -21.70 -1.48 12.52
CA ASP A 526 -22.99 -1.32 13.20
C ASP A 526 -23.40 0.13 13.42
N VAL A 527 -23.13 1.03 12.44
CA VAL A 527 -23.53 2.43 12.52
C VAL A 527 -24.94 2.60 11.98
N THR A 528 -25.81 3.18 12.78
CA THR A 528 -27.19 3.49 12.41
C THR A 528 -27.35 4.95 12.01
N ALA A 529 -28.46 5.29 11.34
CA ALA A 529 -28.83 6.68 11.08
C ALA A 529 -28.91 7.51 12.37
N ALA A 530 -29.45 6.91 13.43
CA ALA A 530 -29.53 7.54 14.74
C ALA A 530 -28.16 7.83 15.37
N ASP A 531 -27.14 7.00 15.13
CA ASP A 531 -25.77 7.24 15.61
C ASP A 531 -25.16 8.48 14.91
N ILE A 532 -25.42 8.66 13.61
CA ILE A 532 -24.98 9.83 12.84
C ILE A 532 -25.68 11.10 13.37
N GLU A 533 -27.00 11.04 13.54
CA GLU A 533 -27.79 12.14 14.08
C GLU A 533 -27.37 12.51 15.51
N LEU A 534 -27.05 11.51 16.34
CA LEU A 534 -26.50 11.72 17.69
C LEU A 534 -25.17 12.44 17.62
N SER A 535 -24.27 12.04 16.71
CA SER A 535 -22.95 12.69 16.57
C SER A 535 -23.09 14.20 16.26
N ILE A 536 -24.04 14.55 15.40
CA ILE A 536 -24.31 15.94 15.05
C ILE A 536 -24.88 16.69 16.27
N ARG A 537 -25.80 16.09 17.03
CA ARG A 537 -26.32 16.69 18.29
C ARG A 537 -25.23 16.88 19.35
N GLU A 538 -24.21 16.00 19.37
CA GLU A 538 -23.03 16.15 20.23
C GLU A 538 -21.98 17.11 19.64
N ASN A 539 -22.34 17.89 18.62
CA ASN A 539 -21.53 18.94 17.97
C ASN A 539 -20.36 18.45 17.12
N TRP A 540 -20.38 17.19 16.64
CA TRP A 540 -19.43 16.69 15.67
C TRP A 540 -19.89 17.06 14.25
N GLN A 541 -19.64 18.30 13.81
CA GLN A 541 -20.20 18.85 12.57
C GLN A 541 -19.38 18.50 11.31
N HIS A 542 -18.07 18.25 11.43
CA HIS A 542 -17.23 17.91 10.30
C HIS A 542 -17.32 16.41 10.00
N ILE A 543 -17.48 16.02 8.75
CA ILE A 543 -17.70 14.62 8.35
C ILE A 543 -16.59 13.66 8.80
N GLU A 544 -15.33 14.11 8.83
CA GLU A 544 -14.21 13.34 9.36
C GLU A 544 -14.33 13.07 10.87
N HIS A 545 -14.95 13.95 11.62
CA HIS A 545 -15.23 13.77 13.04
C HIS A 545 -16.43 12.85 13.24
N VAL A 546 -17.49 13.01 12.44
CA VAL A 546 -18.63 12.08 12.42
C VAL A 546 -18.14 10.67 12.16
N LYS A 547 -17.26 10.47 11.14
CA LYS A 547 -16.64 9.20 10.83
C LYS A 547 -15.93 8.60 12.05
N ARG A 548 -15.07 9.35 12.72
CA ARG A 548 -14.30 8.87 13.88
C ARG A 548 -15.14 8.58 15.09
N PHE A 549 -16.16 9.40 15.34
CA PHE A 549 -17.06 9.23 16.48
C PHE A 549 -17.98 8.01 16.33
N THR A 550 -18.46 7.76 15.11
CA THR A 550 -19.42 6.66 14.83
C THR A 550 -18.76 5.39 14.36
N ALA A 551 -17.54 5.44 13.86
CA ALA A 551 -16.83 4.42 13.06
C ALA A 551 -17.42 4.21 11.65
N LEU A 552 -18.14 5.17 11.08
CA LEU A 552 -18.67 5.13 9.72
C LEU A 552 -17.53 4.96 8.71
N GLY A 553 -17.60 3.93 7.87
CA GLY A 553 -16.64 3.67 6.79
C GLY A 553 -15.25 3.25 7.26
N PHE A 554 -15.15 2.61 8.42
CA PHE A 554 -13.93 2.03 8.94
C PHE A 554 -13.75 0.57 8.47
N GLY A 555 -12.59 -0.01 8.83
CA GLY A 555 -12.29 -1.42 8.61
C GLY A 555 -12.06 -1.78 7.13
N THR A 556 -12.24 -3.06 6.81
CA THR A 556 -11.99 -3.60 5.48
C THR A 556 -13.00 -3.15 4.42
N ASP A 557 -14.19 -2.70 4.85
CA ASP A 557 -15.23 -2.19 3.96
C ASP A 557 -14.92 -0.78 3.42
N GLN A 558 -14.28 0.07 4.20
CA GLN A 558 -14.00 1.48 3.85
C GLN A 558 -15.22 2.27 3.40
N GLY A 559 -16.41 1.86 3.80
CA GLY A 559 -17.67 2.55 3.53
C GLY A 559 -18.18 2.44 2.10
N LYS A 560 -17.86 1.36 1.38
CA LYS A 560 -18.29 1.15 0.00
C LYS A 560 -19.80 1.26 -0.19
N LEU A 561 -20.58 0.68 0.72
CA LEU A 561 -22.04 0.79 0.71
C LEU A 561 -22.59 1.95 1.55
N SER A 562 -21.85 2.39 2.58
CA SER A 562 -22.37 3.22 3.66
C SER A 562 -22.10 4.72 3.50
N ASN A 563 -20.96 5.09 2.93
CA ASN A 563 -20.44 6.46 2.99
C ASN A 563 -21.41 7.49 2.41
N VAL A 564 -21.95 7.26 1.20
CA VAL A 564 -22.85 8.24 0.55
C VAL A 564 -24.13 8.42 1.36
N ASN A 565 -24.73 7.31 1.83
CA ASN A 565 -25.90 7.38 2.70
C ASN A 565 -25.59 8.15 4.00
N GLY A 566 -24.43 7.87 4.62
CA GLY A 566 -23.98 8.54 5.84
C GLY A 566 -23.78 10.04 5.65
N PHE A 567 -23.17 10.46 4.53
CA PHE A 567 -22.91 11.86 4.21
C PHE A 567 -24.23 12.63 4.00
N VAL A 568 -25.19 12.04 3.29
CA VAL A 568 -26.49 12.66 3.07
C VAL A 568 -27.31 12.76 4.36
N ILE A 569 -27.29 11.74 5.22
CA ILE A 569 -27.96 11.78 6.53
C ILE A 569 -27.32 12.86 7.42
N ALA A 570 -25.96 12.95 7.43
CA ALA A 570 -25.27 14.00 8.16
C ALA A 570 -25.60 15.39 7.63
N ALA A 571 -25.65 15.57 6.30
CA ALA A 571 -25.99 16.83 5.65
C ALA A 571 -27.43 17.30 6.04
N ARG A 572 -28.39 16.37 6.00
CA ARG A 572 -29.76 16.63 6.44
C ARG A 572 -29.82 17.03 7.92
N ALA A 573 -29.12 16.33 8.80
CA ALA A 573 -29.05 16.64 10.23
C ALA A 573 -28.41 18.01 10.50
N LEU A 574 -27.39 18.37 9.71
CA LEU A 574 -26.72 19.68 9.77
C LEU A 574 -27.53 20.81 9.08
N LYS A 575 -28.58 20.46 8.32
CA LYS A 575 -29.34 21.39 7.47
C LYS A 575 -28.41 22.12 6.46
N ARG A 576 -27.48 21.40 5.87
CA ARG A 576 -26.52 21.91 4.87
C ARG A 576 -26.65 21.14 3.57
N PRO A 577 -26.33 21.75 2.42
CA PRO A 577 -26.20 21.03 1.15
C PRO A 577 -25.19 19.88 1.25
N VAL A 578 -25.44 18.77 0.56
CA VAL A 578 -24.54 17.60 0.55
C VAL A 578 -23.16 17.98 0.01
N ALA A 579 -23.10 18.84 -0.98
CA ALA A 579 -21.86 19.33 -1.56
C ALA A 579 -20.94 20.03 -0.55
N GLU A 580 -21.51 20.75 0.44
CA GLU A 580 -20.75 21.42 1.50
C GLU A 580 -20.22 20.43 2.56
N VAL A 581 -20.97 19.39 2.88
CA VAL A 581 -20.52 18.33 3.80
C VAL A 581 -19.42 17.52 3.16
N SER A 582 -19.48 17.30 1.84
CA SER A 582 -18.49 16.63 1.02
C SER A 582 -18.24 15.17 1.46
N THR A 583 -17.10 14.61 1.08
CA THR A 583 -16.69 13.24 1.43
C THR A 583 -15.58 13.23 2.46
N THR A 584 -15.39 12.09 3.12
CA THR A 584 -14.17 11.81 3.88
C THR A 584 -12.99 11.64 2.91
N THR A 585 -11.76 11.78 3.43
CA THR A 585 -10.53 11.59 2.65
C THR A 585 -10.33 10.12 2.34
N TYR A 586 -10.13 9.82 1.06
CA TYR A 586 -9.73 8.50 0.60
C TYR A 586 -8.20 8.38 0.63
N ARG A 587 -7.70 7.24 1.11
CA ARG A 587 -6.27 6.94 1.21
C ARG A 587 -5.97 5.57 0.61
N PRO A 588 -4.78 5.37 0.00
CA PRO A 588 -4.27 4.02 -0.27
C PRO A 588 -4.05 3.25 1.07
N ALA A 589 -4.28 1.97 1.20
CA ALA A 589 -4.99 1.13 0.23
C ALA A 589 -6.47 1.12 0.58
N TYR A 590 -7.32 1.47 -0.38
CA TYR A 590 -8.78 1.46 -0.19
C TYR A 590 -9.36 0.02 -0.15
N THR A 591 -8.74 -0.90 -0.86
CA THR A 591 -9.00 -2.33 -0.77
C THR A 591 -7.86 -2.98 0.01
N PRO A 592 -8.14 -3.92 0.93
CA PRO A 592 -7.10 -4.62 1.68
C PRO A 592 -6.08 -5.29 0.77
N VAL A 593 -4.81 -5.17 1.13
CA VAL A 593 -3.66 -5.77 0.43
C VAL A 593 -2.88 -6.60 1.45
N SER A 594 -2.41 -7.78 1.06
CA SER A 594 -1.60 -8.61 1.94
C SER A 594 -0.23 -7.99 2.20
N LEU A 595 0.31 -8.20 3.39
CA LEU A 595 1.67 -7.74 3.73
C LEU A 595 2.71 -8.44 2.85
N GLY A 596 2.49 -9.71 2.47
CA GLY A 596 3.36 -10.44 1.56
C GLY A 596 3.47 -9.77 0.19
N ALA A 597 2.33 -9.38 -0.42
CA ALA A 597 2.34 -8.66 -1.70
C ALA A 597 3.06 -7.30 -1.61
N LEU A 598 2.98 -6.60 -0.47
CA LEU A 598 3.71 -5.34 -0.27
C LEU A 598 5.21 -5.56 -0.08
N ALA A 599 5.60 -6.61 0.66
CA ALA A 599 7.00 -6.94 0.91
C ALA A 599 7.70 -7.49 -0.34
N GLY A 600 6.98 -8.29 -1.15
CA GLY A 600 7.57 -8.97 -2.31
C GLY A 600 8.69 -9.91 -1.88
N THR A 601 9.86 -9.79 -2.48
CA THR A 601 11.04 -10.57 -2.14
C THR A 601 11.80 -10.06 -0.91
N MET A 602 11.38 -8.94 -0.32
CA MET A 602 12.04 -8.34 0.84
C MET A 602 11.50 -8.94 2.14
N GLU A 603 11.86 -10.19 2.40
CA GLU A 603 11.46 -10.95 3.59
C GLU A 603 12.62 -11.77 4.14
N GLY A 604 12.53 -12.19 5.41
CA GLY A 604 13.56 -12.99 6.06
C GLY A 604 14.93 -12.34 5.96
N GLU A 605 15.92 -13.11 5.50
CA GLU A 605 17.31 -12.67 5.33
C GLU A 605 17.47 -11.54 4.29
N THR A 606 16.57 -11.42 3.31
CA THR A 606 16.63 -10.34 2.30
C THR A 606 16.03 -9.03 2.81
N PHE A 607 15.17 -9.09 3.83
CA PHE A 607 14.61 -7.89 4.46
C PHE A 607 15.64 -7.16 5.33
N ASP A 608 16.38 -7.92 6.13
CA ASP A 608 17.44 -7.40 7.00
C ASP A 608 18.71 -8.24 6.83
N PRO A 609 19.41 -8.10 5.68
CA PRO A 609 20.58 -8.92 5.38
C PRO A 609 21.74 -8.57 6.32
N VAL A 610 22.33 -9.61 6.91
CA VAL A 610 23.58 -9.49 7.65
C VAL A 610 24.73 -9.51 6.67
N ARG A 611 25.50 -8.42 6.60
CA ARG A 611 26.66 -8.26 5.72
C ARG A 611 27.94 -8.45 6.54
N THR A 612 28.86 -9.19 5.97
CA THR A 612 30.18 -9.42 6.55
C THR A 612 31.27 -9.06 5.56
N THR A 613 32.44 -8.66 6.06
CA THR A 613 33.61 -8.39 5.20
C THR A 613 34.30 -9.68 4.77
N ALA A 614 35.15 -9.60 3.77
CA ALA A 614 36.01 -10.74 3.38
C ALA A 614 36.99 -11.19 4.48
N ILE A 615 37.18 -10.37 5.51
CA ILE A 615 38.08 -10.62 6.64
C ILE A 615 37.35 -11.25 7.84
N HIS A 616 36.04 -11.38 7.77
CA HIS A 616 35.17 -11.80 8.90
C HIS A 616 35.62 -13.13 9.53
N ALA A 617 36.01 -14.11 8.74
CA ALA A 617 36.50 -15.39 9.28
C ALA A 617 37.70 -15.22 10.20
N SER A 618 38.64 -14.34 9.87
CA SER A 618 39.79 -14.01 10.69
C SER A 618 39.41 -13.29 11.99
N HIS A 619 38.36 -12.48 11.97
CA HIS A 619 37.82 -11.85 13.17
C HIS A 619 37.21 -12.87 14.13
N MET A 620 36.39 -13.78 13.60
CA MET A 620 35.80 -14.85 14.39
C MET A 620 36.84 -15.80 14.99
N ALA A 621 37.89 -16.16 14.23
CA ALA A 621 38.99 -16.98 14.72
C ALA A 621 39.74 -16.32 15.88
N ARG A 622 39.71 -14.99 15.97
CA ARG A 622 40.30 -14.19 17.05
C ARG A 622 39.32 -13.82 18.18
N GLN A 623 38.14 -14.40 18.13
CA GLN A 623 37.08 -14.18 19.12
C GLN A 623 36.72 -12.69 19.26
N ALA A 624 36.66 -11.96 18.15
CA ALA A 624 36.19 -10.58 18.12
C ALA A 624 34.72 -10.51 18.56
N GLU A 625 34.45 -9.60 19.50
CA GLU A 625 33.05 -9.17 19.73
C GLU A 625 32.61 -8.29 18.56
N LEU A 626 31.39 -8.48 18.10
CA LEU A 626 30.89 -7.80 16.92
C LEU A 626 29.79 -6.80 17.28
N GLU A 627 29.70 -5.71 16.50
CA GLU A 627 28.58 -4.78 16.53
C GLU A 627 27.98 -4.59 15.12
N PRO A 628 26.67 -4.36 15.02
CA PRO A 628 26.03 -3.97 13.77
C PRO A 628 26.19 -2.46 13.51
N VAL A 629 26.62 -2.12 12.28
CA VAL A 629 26.63 -0.75 11.77
C VAL A 629 25.85 -0.74 10.44
N GLY A 630 24.59 -0.34 10.50
CA GLY A 630 23.63 -0.67 9.46
C GLY A 630 23.52 -2.19 9.34
N ASN A 631 23.66 -2.70 8.12
CA ASN A 631 23.63 -4.16 7.88
C ASN A 631 25.00 -4.85 8.05
N TRP A 632 26.06 -4.12 8.29
CA TRP A 632 27.39 -4.68 8.43
C TRP A 632 27.69 -5.13 9.84
N MET A 633 28.22 -6.36 10.01
CA MET A 633 28.80 -6.84 11.25
C MET A 633 30.28 -6.47 11.26
N ARG A 634 30.71 -5.71 12.26
CA ARG A 634 32.08 -5.20 12.40
C ARG A 634 32.67 -5.66 13.73
N PRO A 635 34.01 -5.88 13.81
CA PRO A 635 34.65 -6.03 15.11
C PRO A 635 34.43 -4.80 15.98
N TRP A 636 33.79 -4.99 17.12
CA TRP A 636 33.61 -3.96 18.13
C TRP A 636 34.89 -3.83 18.97
N TYR A 637 35.39 -4.94 19.48
CA TYR A 637 36.68 -5.06 20.12
C TYR A 637 37.19 -6.51 20.08
N PHE A 638 38.50 -6.74 20.46
CA PHE A 638 39.13 -8.06 20.48
C PHE A 638 39.53 -8.42 21.91
N PRO A 639 38.72 -9.13 22.71
CA PRO A 639 39.04 -9.47 24.07
C PRO A 639 40.15 -10.53 24.15
N LYS A 640 40.99 -10.41 25.19
CA LYS A 640 41.86 -11.49 25.65
C LYS A 640 41.26 -12.14 26.88
N LYS A 641 41.71 -13.32 27.22
CA LYS A 641 41.20 -14.05 28.39
C LYS A 641 41.28 -13.22 29.67
N GLY A 642 40.13 -12.92 30.29
CA GLY A 642 40.03 -12.15 31.51
C GLY A 642 39.94 -10.62 31.31
N GLU A 643 39.91 -10.14 30.08
CA GLU A 643 39.67 -8.72 29.79
C GLU A 643 38.16 -8.48 29.63
N ASP A 644 37.71 -7.36 30.21
CA ASP A 644 36.44 -6.74 29.88
C ASP A 644 36.61 -5.77 28.69
N LEU A 645 35.50 -5.14 28.24
CA LEU A 645 35.50 -4.15 27.16
C LEU A 645 36.55 -3.06 27.40
N HIS A 646 36.56 -2.47 28.59
CA HIS A 646 37.44 -1.34 28.91
C HIS A 646 38.93 -1.71 28.90
N ALA A 647 39.25 -2.88 29.44
CA ALA A 647 40.62 -3.40 29.44
C ALA A 647 41.11 -3.72 28.00
N ALA A 648 40.26 -4.34 27.19
CA ALA A 648 40.56 -4.64 25.79
C ALA A 648 40.77 -3.35 24.99
N VAL A 649 39.84 -2.40 25.06
CA VAL A 649 39.90 -1.10 24.36
C VAL A 649 41.13 -0.30 24.80
N ALA A 650 41.42 -0.25 26.09
CA ALA A 650 42.64 0.43 26.60
C ALA A 650 43.93 -0.19 26.04
N ARG A 651 44.00 -1.51 25.91
CA ARG A 651 45.16 -2.23 25.31
C ARG A 651 45.26 -1.92 23.82
N GLU A 652 44.17 -1.95 23.09
CA GLU A 652 44.11 -1.68 21.65
C GLU A 652 44.50 -0.23 21.35
N CYS A 653 43.96 0.74 22.07
CA CYS A 653 44.33 2.15 21.97
C CYS A 653 45.81 2.38 22.26
N ARG A 654 46.37 1.72 23.32
CA ARG A 654 47.78 1.83 23.66
C ARG A 654 48.66 1.26 22.54
N ALA A 655 48.29 0.14 21.95
CA ALA A 655 49.00 -0.45 20.80
C ALA A 655 49.03 0.52 19.61
N ALA A 656 47.90 1.16 19.31
CA ALA A 656 47.79 2.15 18.22
C ALA A 656 48.67 3.39 18.48
N ARG A 657 48.75 3.87 19.74
CA ARG A 657 49.54 5.06 20.12
C ARG A 657 51.04 4.82 20.20
N THR A 658 51.49 3.64 20.70
CA THR A 658 52.89 3.39 21.02
C THR A 658 53.56 2.33 20.15
N GLY A 659 52.80 1.54 19.44
CA GLY A 659 53.24 0.39 18.66
C GLY A 659 52.69 0.37 17.24
N VAL A 660 51.96 -0.71 16.94
CA VAL A 660 51.24 -0.88 15.70
C VAL A 660 49.93 -1.61 15.97
N ALA A 661 48.86 -1.14 15.35
CA ALA A 661 47.55 -1.76 15.39
C ALA A 661 46.94 -1.85 13.99
N VAL A 662 45.96 -2.74 13.81
CA VAL A 662 45.33 -2.99 12.51
C VAL A 662 43.82 -3.09 12.68
N MET A 663 43.08 -2.48 11.77
CA MET A 663 41.60 -2.49 11.74
C MET A 663 41.09 -2.85 10.36
N ASP A 664 39.98 -3.62 10.33
CA ASP A 664 39.17 -3.80 9.13
C ASP A 664 38.27 -2.59 8.89
N ALA A 665 38.60 -1.80 7.90
CA ALA A 665 37.87 -0.63 7.46
C ALA A 665 37.09 -0.88 6.14
N SER A 666 36.86 -2.15 5.80
CA SER A 666 36.22 -2.54 4.53
C SER A 666 34.78 -2.06 4.42
N THR A 667 34.10 -1.76 5.50
CA THR A 667 32.70 -1.36 5.51
C THR A 667 32.45 0.11 5.17
N LEU A 668 33.48 0.95 5.11
CA LEU A 668 33.34 2.32 4.64
C LEU A 668 32.72 2.34 3.25
N GLY A 669 31.74 3.22 3.02
CA GLY A 669 31.18 3.41 1.70
C GLY A 669 32.26 3.85 0.71
N LYS A 670 32.24 3.30 -0.49
CA LYS A 670 33.21 3.62 -1.56
C LYS A 670 32.44 3.86 -2.84
N ILE A 671 32.64 5.04 -3.42
CA ILE A 671 31.99 5.45 -4.67
C ILE A 671 33.08 5.84 -5.66
N GLN A 672 33.07 5.24 -6.83
CA GLN A 672 33.90 5.67 -7.95
C GLN A 672 33.13 6.67 -8.80
N ILE A 673 33.79 7.78 -9.12
CA ILE A 673 33.24 8.85 -9.96
C ILE A 673 34.14 9.02 -11.16
N ASP A 674 33.57 8.76 -12.32
CA ASP A 674 34.25 8.80 -13.62
C ASP A 674 33.64 9.89 -14.51
N GLY A 675 34.43 10.45 -15.40
CA GLY A 675 33.94 11.35 -16.43
C GLY A 675 34.74 12.63 -16.57
N PRO A 676 34.69 13.29 -17.73
CA PRO A 676 35.43 14.53 -17.99
C PRO A 676 35.01 15.67 -17.03
N ASP A 677 33.73 15.64 -16.57
CA ASP A 677 33.18 16.67 -15.68
C ASP A 677 33.16 16.27 -14.21
N ALA A 678 33.75 15.11 -13.83
CA ALA A 678 33.79 14.62 -12.45
C ALA A 678 34.39 15.62 -11.47
N ARG A 679 35.43 16.37 -11.89
CA ARG A 679 36.07 17.40 -11.07
C ARG A 679 35.13 18.59 -10.79
N GLU A 680 34.36 19.03 -11.79
CA GLU A 680 33.35 20.07 -11.61
C GLU A 680 32.23 19.58 -10.71
N PHE A 681 31.72 18.38 -10.94
CA PHE A 681 30.69 17.77 -10.14
C PHE A 681 31.07 17.72 -8.64
N LEU A 682 32.27 17.22 -8.32
CA LEU A 682 32.79 17.23 -6.97
C LEU A 682 32.92 18.62 -6.35
N ASN A 683 33.23 19.66 -7.15
CA ASN A 683 33.22 21.05 -6.68
C ASN A 683 31.82 21.56 -6.35
N ARG A 684 30.78 21.07 -7.01
CA ARG A 684 29.41 21.46 -6.75
C ARG A 684 28.82 20.72 -5.54
N VAL A 685 29.27 19.48 -5.31
CA VAL A 685 28.79 18.63 -4.24
C VAL A 685 29.43 18.95 -2.90
N TYR A 686 30.75 19.05 -2.84
CA TYR A 686 31.49 19.27 -1.59
C TYR A 686 31.62 20.76 -1.25
N SER A 687 31.68 21.05 0.04
CA SER A 687 32.02 22.41 0.53
C SER A 687 33.46 22.82 0.18
N ASN A 688 34.39 21.86 0.08
CA ASN A 688 35.78 22.07 -0.30
C ASN A 688 35.99 22.29 -1.80
N ALA A 689 37.21 22.70 -2.22
CA ALA A 689 37.60 22.86 -3.60
C ALA A 689 38.38 21.64 -4.13
N TRP A 690 37.98 21.14 -5.29
CA TRP A 690 38.59 19.98 -5.97
C TRP A 690 39.38 20.34 -7.23
N SER A 691 39.29 21.60 -7.69
CA SER A 691 39.82 22.04 -8.98
C SER A 691 41.31 21.79 -9.17
N GLN A 692 42.09 21.81 -8.07
CA GLN A 692 43.53 21.63 -8.09
C GLN A 692 44.01 20.34 -7.41
N LEU A 693 43.14 19.39 -7.12
CA LEU A 693 43.55 18.12 -6.54
C LEU A 693 44.24 17.26 -7.62
N ALA A 694 45.55 17.13 -7.50
CA ALA A 694 46.35 16.40 -8.49
C ALA A 694 46.19 14.87 -8.36
N PRO A 695 46.39 14.11 -9.44
CA PRO A 695 46.54 12.66 -9.35
C PRO A 695 47.55 12.23 -8.31
N GLY A 696 47.29 11.18 -7.57
CA GLY A 696 48.15 10.71 -6.44
C GLY A 696 47.88 11.43 -5.11
N LYS A 697 46.94 12.37 -5.07
CA LYS A 697 46.59 13.13 -3.86
C LYS A 697 45.15 12.80 -3.40
N CYS A 698 44.96 12.89 -2.08
CA CYS A 698 43.69 12.78 -1.42
C CYS A 698 43.26 14.12 -0.81
N ARG A 699 41.96 14.27 -0.57
CA ARG A 699 41.40 15.39 0.19
C ARG A 699 40.23 14.89 1.04
N TYR A 700 40.22 15.29 2.31
CA TYR A 700 39.05 15.18 3.14
C TYR A 700 37.98 16.13 2.62
N GLY A 701 36.77 15.67 2.50
CA GLY A 701 35.64 16.43 1.98
C GLY A 701 34.44 16.38 2.93
N LEU A 702 33.71 17.49 2.96
CA LEU A 702 32.53 17.67 3.76
C LEU A 702 31.33 17.96 2.85
N MET A 703 30.30 17.11 2.91
CA MET A 703 29.06 17.28 2.17
C MET A 703 27.99 17.91 3.04
N LEU A 704 27.25 18.85 2.46
CA LEU A 704 26.16 19.54 3.12
C LEU A 704 24.85 19.23 2.41
N ASP A 705 23.76 19.22 3.18
CA ASP A 705 22.43 19.26 2.59
C ASP A 705 22.10 20.68 2.08
N GLU A 706 20.91 20.84 1.49
CA GLU A 706 20.44 22.12 0.93
C GLU A 706 20.29 23.22 1.99
N ASN A 707 20.17 22.82 3.27
CA ASN A 707 20.05 23.75 4.40
C ASN A 707 21.39 24.18 4.97
N GLY A 708 22.50 23.67 4.45
CA GLY A 708 23.85 23.95 4.91
C GLY A 708 24.29 23.08 6.11
N MET A 709 23.53 22.04 6.42
CA MET A 709 23.86 21.11 7.51
C MET A 709 24.78 20.01 7.00
N VAL A 710 25.68 19.55 7.86
CA VAL A 710 26.60 18.46 7.55
C VAL A 710 25.82 17.16 7.38
N MET A 711 25.95 16.56 6.20
CA MET A 711 25.22 15.35 5.81
C MET A 711 26.09 14.10 5.85
N ASP A 712 27.31 14.19 5.34
CA ASP A 712 28.31 13.11 5.33
C ASP A 712 29.72 13.70 5.10
N ASP A 713 30.74 12.88 5.34
CA ASP A 713 32.13 13.23 5.13
C ASP A 713 32.94 12.05 4.59
N GLY A 714 34.14 12.28 4.19
CA GLY A 714 35.04 11.23 3.75
C GLY A 714 36.28 11.73 3.04
N VAL A 715 37.13 10.80 2.62
CA VAL A 715 38.34 11.11 1.86
C VAL A 715 38.12 10.77 0.41
N THR A 716 38.35 11.71 -0.48
CA THR A 716 38.34 11.48 -1.93
C THR A 716 39.75 11.56 -2.49
N ALA A 717 40.12 10.51 -3.24
CA ALA A 717 41.38 10.40 -3.96
C ALA A 717 41.20 10.78 -5.44
N CYS A 718 42.12 11.58 -5.96
CA CYS A 718 42.23 11.82 -7.40
C CYS A 718 43.05 10.66 -8.02
N ILE A 719 42.38 9.78 -8.75
CA ILE A 719 43.05 8.68 -9.44
C ILE A 719 43.66 9.16 -10.75
N SER A 720 42.88 9.94 -11.50
CA SER A 720 43.30 10.63 -12.72
C SER A 720 42.53 11.94 -12.82
N ASP A 721 42.73 12.70 -13.89
CA ASP A 721 41.98 13.93 -14.12
C ASP A 721 40.47 13.71 -14.32
N THR A 722 40.06 12.51 -14.69
CA THR A 722 38.68 12.13 -14.96
C THR A 722 38.15 11.02 -14.05
N GLN A 723 38.93 10.55 -13.07
CA GLN A 723 38.54 9.47 -12.18
C GLN A 723 38.86 9.82 -10.73
N PHE A 724 37.86 9.66 -9.86
CA PHE A 724 37.97 9.90 -8.42
C PHE A 724 37.40 8.69 -7.66
N TYR A 725 38.02 8.44 -6.51
CA TYR A 725 37.59 7.39 -5.60
C TYR A 725 37.28 8.04 -4.25
N MET A 726 36.02 8.07 -3.87
CA MET A 726 35.57 8.71 -2.64
C MET A 726 35.12 7.68 -1.61
N THR A 727 35.40 7.96 -0.35
CA THR A 727 34.84 7.23 0.78
C THR A 727 33.73 8.02 1.46
N THR A 728 32.81 7.32 2.14
CA THR A 728 31.71 7.86 2.93
C THR A 728 31.67 7.14 4.27
N THR A 729 30.83 7.61 5.21
CA THR A 729 30.51 6.81 6.39
C THR A 729 29.87 5.47 5.99
N THR A 730 30.06 4.43 6.80
CA THR A 730 29.49 3.09 6.55
C THR A 730 27.98 3.15 6.37
N GLY A 731 27.28 3.81 7.30
CA GLY A 731 25.82 3.95 7.27
C GLY A 731 25.31 4.91 6.17
N GLY A 732 26.15 5.84 5.71
CA GLY A 732 25.83 6.85 4.70
C GLY A 732 25.97 6.39 3.25
N ALA A 733 26.62 5.26 2.97
CA ALA A 733 27.05 4.87 1.63
C ALA A 733 25.93 4.92 0.57
N ALA A 734 24.79 4.28 0.83
CA ALA A 734 23.67 4.28 -0.10
C ALA A 734 22.97 5.66 -0.20
N LYS A 735 22.83 6.35 0.93
CA LYS A 735 22.23 7.69 1.00
C LYS A 735 23.04 8.69 0.19
N VAL A 736 24.36 8.66 0.33
CA VAL A 736 25.25 9.57 -0.41
C VAL A 736 25.18 9.31 -1.90
N LEU A 737 25.27 8.05 -2.35
CA LEU A 737 25.14 7.73 -3.77
C LEU A 737 23.81 8.21 -4.35
N GLY A 738 22.68 7.88 -3.72
CA GLY A 738 21.38 8.34 -4.18
C GLY A 738 21.21 9.86 -4.17
N TRP A 739 21.86 10.54 -3.24
CA TRP A 739 21.89 12.01 -3.17
C TRP A 739 22.72 12.61 -4.32
N LEU A 740 23.87 12.03 -4.63
CA LEU A 740 24.70 12.43 -5.78
C LEU A 740 23.96 12.24 -7.12
N GLU A 741 23.33 11.08 -7.29
CA GLU A 741 22.51 10.76 -8.47
C GLU A 741 21.33 11.74 -8.62
N ARG A 742 20.64 12.06 -7.51
CA ARG A 742 19.54 13.04 -7.52
C ARG A 742 20.00 14.38 -8.09
N TRP A 743 21.06 14.94 -7.53
CA TRP A 743 21.55 16.25 -7.96
C TRP A 743 22.06 16.23 -9.39
N HIS A 744 22.73 15.16 -9.81
CA HIS A 744 23.15 15.01 -11.19
C HIS A 744 21.96 14.98 -12.14
N GLN A 745 20.92 14.23 -11.84
CA GLN A 745 19.76 14.07 -12.72
C GLN A 745 18.85 15.28 -12.74
N THR A 746 18.72 16.03 -11.64
CA THR A 746 17.77 17.13 -11.55
C THR A 746 18.37 18.49 -11.85
N GLU A 747 19.61 18.75 -11.43
CA GLU A 747 20.21 20.08 -11.50
C GLU A 747 21.33 20.17 -12.55
N TRP A 748 22.04 19.07 -12.80
CA TRP A 748 23.23 19.09 -13.67
C TRP A 748 23.26 17.90 -14.65
N PRO A 749 22.17 17.64 -15.37
CA PRO A 749 22.11 16.50 -16.29
C PRO A 749 23.05 16.61 -17.50
N GLU A 750 23.55 17.82 -17.77
CA GLU A 750 24.51 18.10 -18.84
C GLU A 750 25.93 17.63 -18.50
N LEU A 751 26.28 17.45 -17.20
CA LEU A 751 27.60 17.02 -16.81
C LEU A 751 27.82 15.55 -17.17
N LYS A 752 28.94 15.28 -17.83
CA LYS A 752 29.34 13.92 -18.24
C LYS A 752 30.06 13.26 -17.06
N VAL A 753 29.27 12.70 -16.15
CA VAL A 753 29.73 12.04 -14.93
C VAL A 753 28.99 10.73 -14.76
N TRP A 754 29.71 9.67 -14.40
CA TRP A 754 29.18 8.36 -14.04
C TRP A 754 29.60 8.01 -12.63
N MET A 755 28.67 7.49 -11.84
CA MET A 755 28.89 7.17 -10.43
C MET A 755 28.54 5.70 -10.18
N SER A 756 29.42 4.99 -9.47
CA SER A 756 29.21 3.58 -9.16
C SER A 756 29.61 3.30 -7.71
N SER A 757 28.73 2.60 -6.98
CA SER A 757 29.14 2.03 -5.69
C SER A 757 30.17 0.91 -5.93
N VAL A 758 31.31 1.05 -5.31
CA VAL A 758 32.40 0.05 -5.32
C VAL A 758 32.72 -0.41 -3.90
N THR A 759 31.77 -0.25 -2.97
CA THR A 759 31.93 -0.64 -1.56
C THR A 759 32.31 -2.11 -1.42
N ASP A 760 31.58 -2.98 -2.09
CA ASP A 760 31.79 -4.43 -2.02
C ASP A 760 32.99 -4.92 -2.88
N HIS A 761 33.55 -4.02 -3.69
CA HIS A 761 34.67 -4.33 -4.57
C HIS A 761 36.03 -4.26 -3.85
N TRP A 762 36.11 -3.52 -2.76
CA TRP A 762 37.35 -3.24 -2.05
C TRP A 762 37.31 -3.66 -0.59
N SER A 763 38.26 -4.52 -0.18
CA SER A 763 38.63 -4.68 1.24
C SER A 763 39.67 -3.64 1.61
N THR A 764 39.51 -3.08 2.81
CA THR A 764 40.37 -2.02 3.32
C THR A 764 40.95 -2.41 4.68
N VAL A 765 42.24 -2.50 4.76
CA VAL A 765 42.97 -2.75 6.00
C VAL A 765 43.67 -1.47 6.44
N ALA A 766 43.31 -0.94 7.60
CA ALA A 766 43.92 0.24 8.18
C ALA A 766 45.08 -0.19 9.14
N LEU A 767 46.30 0.07 8.75
CA LEU A 767 47.52 -0.20 9.52
C LEU A 767 47.98 1.08 10.23
N VAL A 768 47.96 1.10 11.56
CA VAL A 768 47.99 2.32 12.38
C VAL A 768 49.09 2.24 13.42
N GLY A 769 49.72 3.39 13.71
CA GLY A 769 50.67 3.53 14.80
C GLY A 769 52.10 3.87 14.35
N PRO A 770 52.99 4.28 15.28
CA PRO A 770 54.35 4.69 14.97
C PRO A 770 55.19 3.66 14.19
N LYS A 771 54.92 2.36 14.42
CA LYS A 771 55.61 1.27 13.74
C LYS A 771 54.94 0.80 12.45
N SER A 772 53.80 1.39 12.05
CA SER A 772 53.01 0.96 10.86
C SER A 772 53.82 0.98 9.57
N ARG A 773 54.70 2.00 9.39
CA ARG A 773 55.57 2.07 8.21
C ARG A 773 56.58 0.89 8.16
N GLN A 774 57.10 0.47 9.29
CA GLN A 774 58.06 -0.63 9.38
C GLN A 774 57.41 -1.95 9.00
N VAL A 775 56.17 -2.18 9.42
CA VAL A 775 55.41 -3.37 9.02
C VAL A 775 55.10 -3.33 7.53
N LEU A 776 54.59 -2.18 7.02
CA LEU A 776 54.30 -2.04 5.58
C LEU A 776 55.54 -2.24 4.71
N ALA A 777 56.71 -1.75 5.13
CA ALA A 777 57.96 -1.89 4.41
C ALA A 777 58.40 -3.36 4.23
N ARG A 778 57.92 -4.29 5.07
CA ARG A 778 58.15 -5.75 4.90
C ARG A 778 57.30 -6.34 3.77
N LEU A 779 56.18 -5.71 3.43
CA LEU A 779 55.20 -6.24 2.51
C LEU A 779 55.17 -5.52 1.17
N CYS A 780 55.79 -4.32 1.10
CA CYS A 780 55.75 -3.45 -0.07
C CYS A 780 57.16 -2.98 -0.41
N SER A 781 57.66 -3.30 -1.57
CA SER A 781 59.01 -2.92 -2.06
C SER A 781 58.99 -1.94 -3.25
N ASP A 782 57.85 -1.77 -3.89
CA ASP A 782 57.67 -0.95 -5.11
C ASP A 782 57.14 0.46 -4.88
N ILE A 783 56.80 0.78 -3.62
CA ILE A 783 56.45 2.16 -3.18
C ILE A 783 57.50 2.69 -2.25
N ASP A 784 58.05 3.87 -2.53
CA ASP A 784 58.92 4.59 -1.60
C ASP A 784 58.07 5.13 -0.44
N LEU A 785 58.15 4.47 0.70
CA LEU A 785 57.44 4.78 1.91
C LEU A 785 58.10 5.85 2.77
N SER A 786 59.21 6.47 2.33
CA SER A 786 59.91 7.53 3.08
C SER A 786 58.97 8.73 3.33
N PRO A 787 59.09 9.43 4.48
CA PRO A 787 58.21 10.55 4.81
C PRO A 787 58.22 11.68 3.76
N GLU A 788 59.35 11.84 3.09
CA GLU A 788 59.59 12.87 2.07
C GLU A 788 58.85 12.55 0.77
N LYS A 789 58.75 11.30 0.40
CA LYS A 789 58.15 10.82 -0.88
C LYS A 789 56.69 10.42 -0.76
N PHE A 790 56.27 9.87 0.41
CA PHE A 790 54.89 9.48 0.68
C PHE A 790 54.31 10.29 1.82
N LYS A 791 53.81 11.48 1.47
CA LYS A 791 53.31 12.47 2.44
C LYS A 791 51.89 12.13 2.88
N PHE A 792 51.49 12.73 4.03
CA PHE A 792 50.09 12.67 4.47
C PHE A 792 49.18 13.22 3.36
N MET A 793 48.05 12.53 3.16
CA MET A 793 47.06 12.74 2.06
C MET A 793 47.61 12.43 0.66
N ASP A 794 48.61 11.57 0.56
CA ASP A 794 49.00 10.92 -0.70
C ASP A 794 48.41 9.50 -0.80
N TRP A 795 48.22 9.04 -2.04
CA TRP A 795 47.96 7.65 -2.34
C TRP A 795 48.90 7.17 -3.46
N ARG A 796 49.17 5.87 -3.49
CA ARG A 796 50.00 5.21 -4.50
C ARG A 796 49.39 3.86 -4.86
N ALA A 797 49.47 3.48 -6.12
CA ALA A 797 49.30 2.12 -6.54
C ALA A 797 50.64 1.36 -6.44
N GLY A 798 50.59 0.12 -5.99
CA GLY A 798 51.74 -0.76 -5.92
C GLY A 798 51.37 -2.14 -5.46
N THR A 799 52.34 -2.92 -5.01
CA THR A 799 52.13 -4.30 -4.62
C THR A 799 52.39 -4.43 -3.10
N VAL A 800 51.41 -4.99 -2.38
CA VAL A 800 51.52 -5.29 -0.95
C VAL A 800 51.26 -6.77 -0.74
N ALA A 801 52.20 -7.48 -0.14
CA ALA A 801 52.15 -8.94 0.03
C ALA A 801 51.89 -9.69 -1.29
N GLY A 802 52.45 -9.20 -2.40
CA GLY A 802 52.25 -9.77 -3.72
C GLY A 802 50.90 -9.42 -4.39
N LEU A 803 50.05 -8.63 -3.75
CA LEU A 803 48.71 -8.27 -4.24
C LEU A 803 48.69 -6.83 -4.78
N PRO A 804 48.03 -6.58 -5.94
CA PRO A 804 47.79 -5.21 -6.41
C PRO A 804 47.02 -4.41 -5.33
N CYS A 805 47.55 -3.29 -4.91
CA CYS A 805 47.04 -2.55 -3.80
C CYS A 805 47.05 -1.04 -4.08
N ARG A 806 46.00 -0.33 -3.64
CA ARG A 806 45.98 1.12 -3.48
C ARG A 806 46.34 1.45 -2.03
N VAL A 807 47.47 2.08 -1.80
CA VAL A 807 47.95 2.48 -0.49
C VAL A 807 47.66 3.95 -0.27
N PHE A 808 46.89 4.28 0.74
CA PHE A 808 46.55 5.65 1.12
C PHE A 808 47.26 6.04 2.40
N ARG A 809 47.92 7.17 2.41
CA ARG A 809 48.58 7.74 3.58
C ARG A 809 47.63 8.71 4.31
N ILE A 810 46.60 8.17 4.91
CA ILE A 810 45.53 8.88 5.63
C ILE A 810 45.39 8.31 7.04
N SER A 811 44.72 9.04 7.94
CA SER A 811 44.60 8.62 9.33
C SER A 811 43.31 9.14 9.94
N PHE A 812 42.59 8.25 10.61
CA PHE A 812 41.46 8.60 11.46
C PHE A 812 41.80 8.49 12.95
N SER A 813 42.83 7.72 13.33
CA SER A 813 43.34 7.63 14.70
C SER A 813 44.23 8.80 15.13
N GLY A 814 44.69 9.59 14.14
CA GLY A 814 45.67 10.66 14.36
C GLY A 814 47.12 10.20 14.46
N GLU A 815 47.40 8.91 14.31
CA GLU A 815 48.72 8.35 14.24
C GLU A 815 49.20 8.16 12.79
N VAL A 816 50.48 7.76 12.63
CA VAL A 816 50.96 7.34 11.31
C VAL A 816 50.11 6.17 10.86
N SER A 817 49.43 6.29 9.73
CA SER A 817 48.49 5.27 9.28
C SER A 817 48.51 5.12 7.78
N TYR A 818 48.24 3.91 7.31
CA TYR A 818 48.06 3.51 5.92
C TYR A 818 46.80 2.71 5.77
N GLU A 819 45.97 3.08 4.82
CA GLU A 819 44.82 2.27 4.39
C GLU A 819 45.21 1.50 3.14
N LEU A 820 45.17 0.19 3.23
CA LEU A 820 45.54 -0.76 2.19
C LEU A 820 44.27 -1.29 1.55
N ASN A 821 44.05 -0.91 0.31
CA ASN A 821 42.85 -1.31 -0.43
C ASN A 821 43.21 -2.35 -1.50
N VAL A 822 42.66 -3.55 -1.37
CA VAL A 822 42.75 -4.62 -2.35
C VAL A 822 41.39 -5.05 -2.83
N GLU A 823 41.28 -5.72 -4.00
CA GLU A 823 40.01 -6.32 -4.38
C GLU A 823 39.50 -7.26 -3.29
N SER A 824 38.19 -7.24 -3.03
CA SER A 824 37.58 -7.87 -1.86
C SER A 824 37.97 -9.33 -1.66
N GLY A 825 38.10 -10.10 -2.74
CA GLY A 825 38.49 -11.51 -2.68
C GLY A 825 39.85 -11.75 -2.04
N TYR A 826 40.73 -10.73 -1.97
CA TYR A 826 42.06 -10.81 -1.36
C TYR A 826 42.12 -10.21 0.04
N GLY A 827 41.01 -9.74 0.58
CA GLY A 827 40.96 -9.05 1.89
C GLY A 827 41.52 -9.90 3.05
N GLN A 828 41.12 -11.15 3.13
CA GLN A 828 41.62 -12.06 4.15
C GLN A 828 43.13 -12.32 3.99
N ALA A 829 43.60 -12.58 2.78
CA ALA A 829 45.04 -12.82 2.51
C ALA A 829 45.90 -11.60 2.90
N LEU A 830 45.43 -10.38 2.57
CA LEU A 830 46.11 -9.16 2.96
C LEU A 830 46.13 -9.01 4.49
N TRP A 831 44.99 -9.24 5.17
CA TRP A 831 44.89 -9.16 6.63
C TRP A 831 45.86 -10.11 7.31
N GLU A 832 45.92 -11.36 6.89
CA GLU A 832 46.83 -12.38 7.45
C GLU A 832 48.30 -12.02 7.23
N ALA A 833 48.65 -11.60 6.01
CA ALA A 833 50.02 -11.15 5.72
C ALA A 833 50.45 -9.94 6.56
N VAL A 834 49.53 -8.96 6.79
CA VAL A 834 49.81 -7.83 7.64
C VAL A 834 49.99 -8.26 9.11
N MET A 835 49.16 -9.19 9.60
CA MET A 835 49.29 -9.74 10.94
C MET A 835 50.61 -10.50 11.12
N GLU A 836 51.02 -11.31 10.17
CA GLU A 836 52.29 -12.06 10.16
C GLU A 836 53.48 -11.09 10.16
N ALA A 837 53.52 -10.15 9.22
CA ALA A 837 54.61 -9.17 9.12
C ALA A 837 54.76 -8.27 10.34
N GLY A 838 53.64 -8.05 11.06
CA GLY A 838 53.56 -7.25 12.27
C GLY A 838 53.86 -8.03 13.56
N ALA A 839 54.00 -9.36 13.52
CA ALA A 839 54.13 -10.21 14.71
C ALA A 839 55.28 -9.77 15.63
N ASP A 840 56.47 -9.49 15.08
CA ASP A 840 57.67 -9.03 15.84
C ASP A 840 57.51 -7.60 16.43
N PHE A 841 56.44 -6.91 16.03
CA PHE A 841 56.10 -5.57 16.53
C PHE A 841 54.91 -5.56 17.49
N ASP A 842 54.44 -6.75 17.90
CA ASP A 842 53.23 -6.94 18.72
C ASP A 842 51.97 -6.31 18.08
N ILE A 843 51.81 -6.47 16.79
CA ILE A 843 50.65 -5.93 16.07
C ILE A 843 49.35 -6.36 16.74
N THR A 844 48.51 -5.41 17.05
CA THR A 844 47.27 -5.64 17.78
C THR A 844 46.07 -5.30 16.88
N PRO A 845 45.15 -6.24 16.62
CA PRO A 845 43.88 -5.91 15.99
C PRO A 845 43.06 -5.04 16.93
N TYR A 846 42.36 -4.04 16.40
CA TYR A 846 41.48 -3.16 17.16
C TYR A 846 40.15 -2.99 16.48
N GLY A 847 39.12 -2.79 17.30
CA GLY A 847 37.76 -2.65 16.83
C GLY A 847 37.26 -1.20 16.79
N THR A 848 35.96 -1.08 16.52
CA THR A 848 35.32 0.22 16.37
C THR A 848 35.27 1.01 17.66
N GLU A 849 35.16 0.36 18.84
CA GLU A 849 35.19 1.08 20.13
C GLU A 849 36.54 1.79 20.34
N SER A 850 37.63 1.09 20.05
CA SER A 850 38.96 1.71 20.11
C SER A 850 39.13 2.83 19.08
N MET A 851 38.55 2.65 17.88
CA MET A 851 38.51 3.72 16.87
C MET A 851 37.79 4.96 17.41
N HIS A 852 36.65 4.79 18.09
CA HIS A 852 35.89 5.89 18.70
C HIS A 852 36.70 6.67 19.72
N VAL A 853 37.45 5.98 20.57
CA VAL A 853 38.37 6.64 21.54
C VAL A 853 39.47 7.38 20.80
N LEU A 854 40.21 6.69 19.92
CA LEU A 854 41.36 7.25 19.22
C LEU A 854 41.01 8.51 18.40
N ARG A 855 39.87 8.53 17.69
CA ARG A 855 39.44 9.69 16.93
C ARG A 855 39.00 10.86 17.83
N ALA A 856 38.26 10.54 18.93
CA ALA A 856 37.80 11.56 19.90
C ALA A 856 38.95 12.30 20.56
N GLU A 857 40.02 11.60 20.94
CA GLU A 857 41.25 12.21 21.48
C GLU A 857 41.90 13.21 20.52
N LYS A 858 41.60 13.11 19.21
CA LYS A 858 42.12 14.04 18.18
C LYS A 858 41.10 15.09 17.75
N GLY A 859 39.86 15.03 18.25
CA GLY A 859 38.78 15.92 17.86
C GLY A 859 38.23 15.66 16.48
N PHE A 860 38.40 14.42 15.91
CA PHE A 860 37.84 14.08 14.63
C PHE A 860 36.37 13.66 14.82
N ILE A 861 35.49 14.20 14.00
CA ILE A 861 34.05 13.93 14.08
C ILE A 861 33.64 12.58 13.43
N ILE A 862 32.55 12.03 13.92
CA ILE A 862 31.77 11.00 13.23
C ILE A 862 30.37 11.59 12.92
N VAL A 863 30.06 11.73 11.64
CA VAL A 863 28.75 12.20 11.19
C VAL A 863 27.68 11.19 11.61
N GLY A 864 26.62 11.69 12.27
CA GLY A 864 25.55 10.89 12.83
C GLY A 864 25.76 10.49 14.30
N GLN A 865 26.97 10.62 14.85
CA GLN A 865 27.26 10.46 16.27
C GLN A 865 27.49 11.82 16.95
N ASP A 866 28.39 12.65 16.40
CA ASP A 866 28.65 14.00 16.90
C ASP A 866 27.77 15.05 16.22
N THR A 867 26.93 14.66 15.26
CA THR A 867 26.03 15.55 14.53
C THR A 867 24.61 14.94 14.51
N ASP A 868 23.61 15.79 14.61
CA ASP A 868 22.19 15.44 14.64
C ASP A 868 21.42 15.95 13.40
N GLY A 869 22.12 16.41 12.35
CA GLY A 869 21.54 17.01 11.16
C GLY A 869 21.21 18.49 11.29
N SER A 870 21.53 19.12 12.43
CA SER A 870 21.34 20.56 12.65
C SER A 870 22.67 21.34 12.70
N MET A 871 23.81 20.67 12.49
CA MET A 871 25.13 21.25 12.61
C MET A 871 25.68 21.74 11.27
N THR A 872 26.15 22.98 11.25
CA THR A 872 26.91 23.55 10.12
C THR A 872 28.40 23.21 10.25
N PRO A 873 29.22 23.34 9.20
CA PRO A 873 30.66 23.20 9.32
C PRO A 873 31.28 24.12 10.36
N HIS A 874 30.73 25.30 10.56
CA HIS A 874 31.24 26.27 11.53
C HIS A 874 30.98 25.83 12.97
N ASP A 875 29.84 25.22 13.23
CA ASP A 875 29.51 24.67 14.55
C ASP A 875 30.47 23.54 14.98
N LEU A 876 31.04 22.85 14.00
CA LEU A 876 31.99 21.74 14.19
C LEU A 876 33.45 22.17 14.15
N ALA A 877 33.77 23.50 14.20
CA ALA A 877 35.10 24.04 14.01
C ALA A 877 35.75 23.65 12.66
N MET A 878 34.94 23.31 11.64
CA MET A 878 35.40 22.86 10.32
C MET A 878 35.22 23.90 9.22
N GLY A 879 35.16 25.19 9.57
CA GLY A 879 35.12 26.31 8.64
C GLY A 879 36.26 26.29 7.60
N TRP A 880 37.39 25.67 7.93
CA TRP A 880 38.53 25.47 7.03
C TRP A 880 38.16 24.56 5.82
N ALA A 881 37.17 23.72 5.94
CA ALA A 881 36.68 22.86 4.88
C ALA A 881 35.66 23.57 3.98
N VAL A 882 35.29 24.82 4.25
CA VAL A 882 34.35 25.61 3.45
C VAL A 882 35.09 26.55 2.53
N SER A 883 35.11 26.30 1.24
CA SER A 883 35.77 27.13 0.25
C SER A 883 34.78 28.03 -0.49
N THR A 884 34.76 29.32 -0.14
CA THR A 884 33.92 30.33 -0.81
C THR A 884 34.60 30.92 -2.05
N LYS A 885 35.87 30.58 -2.31
CA LYS A 885 36.67 31.14 -3.42
C LYS A 885 36.68 30.27 -4.68
N LYS A 886 35.98 29.14 -4.70
CA LYS A 886 35.93 28.26 -5.87
C LYS A 886 34.99 28.81 -6.93
N LYS A 887 35.22 28.41 -8.18
CA LYS A 887 34.45 28.86 -9.36
C LYS A 887 32.96 28.53 -9.26
N TYR A 888 32.64 27.40 -8.70
CA TYR A 888 31.25 26.86 -8.64
C TYR A 888 30.68 27.01 -7.25
N SER A 889 29.43 27.40 -7.14
CA SER A 889 28.67 27.26 -5.89
C SER A 889 28.51 25.80 -5.53
N PHE A 890 28.48 25.51 -4.24
CA PHE A 890 28.26 24.15 -3.74
C PHE A 890 26.94 24.05 -3.00
N LEU A 891 26.45 22.82 -2.89
CA LEU A 891 25.21 22.52 -2.17
C LEU A 891 25.29 23.02 -0.73
N GLY A 892 24.21 23.67 -0.28
CA GLY A 892 24.12 24.27 1.05
C GLY A 892 24.86 25.62 1.22
N GLN A 893 25.68 26.08 0.27
CA GLN A 893 26.45 27.31 0.40
C GLN A 893 25.58 28.52 0.73
N ARG A 894 24.50 28.72 -0.01
CA ARG A 894 23.57 29.83 0.21
C ARG A 894 22.97 29.80 1.62
N SER A 895 22.69 28.62 2.11
CA SER A 895 22.03 28.42 3.41
C SER A 895 22.94 28.72 4.58
N LEU A 896 24.27 28.69 4.43
CA LEU A 896 25.23 29.10 5.46
C LEU A 896 25.15 30.60 5.80
N SER A 897 24.50 31.42 4.96
CA SER A 897 24.31 32.86 5.20
C SER A 897 22.92 33.23 5.71
N ARG A 898 22.07 32.26 6.02
CA ARG A 898 20.75 32.52 6.64
C ARG A 898 20.92 33.09 8.05
N SER A 899 19.89 33.80 8.52
CA SER A 899 19.89 34.43 9.84
C SER A 899 20.15 33.48 11.01
N ASP A 900 19.68 32.23 10.89
CA ASP A 900 19.85 31.18 11.91
C ASP A 900 21.21 30.49 11.84
N THR A 901 21.71 30.18 10.62
CA THR A 901 22.99 29.48 10.43
C THR A 901 24.20 30.40 10.57
N ALA A 902 24.04 31.72 10.32
CA ALA A 902 25.07 32.71 10.44
C ALA A 902 25.20 33.33 11.87
N ARG A 903 24.39 32.87 12.84
CA ARG A 903 24.46 33.35 14.22
C ARG A 903 25.79 32.97 14.86
N SER A 904 26.32 33.84 15.69
CA SER A 904 27.58 33.63 16.43
C SER A 904 27.39 32.85 17.75
N ASP A 905 26.13 32.71 18.21
CA ASP A 905 25.74 32.04 19.45
C ASP A 905 25.21 30.63 19.23
N ARG A 906 25.49 30.01 18.08
CA ARG A 906 25.18 28.61 17.81
C ARG A 906 26.05 27.69 18.69
N LYS A 907 25.55 26.46 18.95
CA LYS A 907 26.37 25.44 19.66
C LYS A 907 27.66 25.19 18.90
N GLN A 908 28.74 25.01 19.62
CA GLN A 908 30.07 24.75 19.08
C GLN A 908 30.60 23.43 19.61
N LEU A 909 31.26 22.65 18.76
CA LEU A 909 32.00 21.46 19.18
C LEU A 909 33.19 21.87 20.01
N VAL A 910 33.29 21.36 21.23
CA VAL A 910 34.42 21.64 22.15
C VAL A 910 34.94 20.32 22.73
N GLY A 911 36.25 20.29 23.07
CA GLY A 911 36.84 19.19 23.81
C GLY A 911 36.81 19.52 25.32
N LEU A 912 36.38 18.54 26.11
CA LEU A 912 36.43 18.63 27.57
C LEU A 912 37.49 17.67 28.11
N MET A 913 38.27 18.15 29.09
CA MET A 913 39.20 17.31 29.81
C MET A 913 38.92 17.43 31.31
N PRO A 914 38.58 16.33 32.03
CA PRO A 914 38.35 16.39 33.45
C PRO A 914 39.63 16.75 34.21
N GLU A 915 39.51 17.51 35.31
CA GLU A 915 40.63 17.80 36.20
C GLU A 915 41.15 16.53 36.86
N ASP A 916 40.27 15.63 37.28
CA ASP A 916 40.60 14.30 37.74
C ASP A 916 40.52 13.31 36.54
N PRO A 917 41.67 12.75 36.12
CA PRO A 917 41.72 11.77 35.02
C PRO A 917 40.93 10.49 35.29
N ALA A 918 40.58 10.20 36.52
CA ALA A 918 39.76 9.06 36.91
C ALA A 918 38.24 9.33 36.79
N GLN A 919 37.87 10.62 36.61
CA GLN A 919 36.46 10.99 36.48
C GLN A 919 35.94 10.67 35.07
N VAL A 920 34.99 9.74 34.98
CA VAL A 920 34.29 9.43 33.75
C VAL A 920 33.11 10.39 33.59
N LEU A 921 33.06 11.10 32.47
CA LEU A 921 31.91 11.93 32.11
C LEU A 921 30.80 11.03 31.57
N ALA A 922 29.57 11.19 32.09
CA ALA A 922 28.43 10.44 31.60
C ALA A 922 28.01 10.95 30.20
N GLU A 923 27.53 10.04 29.36
CA GLU A 923 26.97 10.40 28.07
C GLU A 923 25.75 11.31 28.28
N GLY A 924 25.67 12.42 27.53
CA GLY A 924 24.61 13.41 27.65
C GLY A 924 24.69 14.35 28.88
N ALA A 925 25.78 14.38 29.60
CA ALA A 925 26.01 15.24 30.77
C ALA A 925 26.14 16.73 30.38
#